data_966ad7f6904c93cc34194168055ddb5b
#
_entry.id   966ad7f6904c93cc34194168055ddb5b
#
_cell.length_a   1.000
_cell.length_b   1.000
_cell.length_c   1.000
_cell.angle_alpha   90.00
_cell.angle_beta   90.00
_cell.angle_gamma   90.00
#
_symmetry.space_group_name_H-M   'P 1'
#
loop_
_entity.id
_entity.type
_entity.pdbx_description
1 polymer ?
#
loop_
_entity_poly.entity_id
_entity_poly.type
_entity_poly.pdbx_seq_one_letter_code
_entity_poly.pdbx_strand_id
1 'polypeptide(L)'
;MQARRTVLGAWFLVTLFVLQSTFSTVDLNDTAANEPLQNSDGVEWVQFDLVDGVYGEAIGSFDEVSITETRTLTADSSIGTFDADGLHLDRALSSAWLEGRADLRLFLVDTSVELQTVRHHITAMEGVSVREYISPSGLMVQGTPYALQQASLIDGVAAQHSVPMGMLVDEAVLDVLMLEAGTASLQGELMRIEGWRTEVGPLDEIEFHDAIGTSLIQGLGDVAPLVFEEVKKWDEGRYEGTLSTSDLLGLMAQPSLRLFQFDPAFTTYNTNAKSHMKTSQMTTYFTTDLDGSGQIVAVADSGLDEDHGDFGTRVVGNNDVIGDGSTADKHSGHGTHVSCTVLGDGAQGGYAGVAPEADLFFQAMENDNTGNFQSPSLNYLLNSAYSAGARTHTNSWGSSQASDQGKYTSSAEDVDDRANYYDRYYNGREGLTILFAAGNDGPNTGTVGAPATAKNIISVGNHQNRYSGAPDTIMSGSSRGPTDDGRIKPDLIAPGGYVRSCRAQEAADTGSSTWSSTYYLEYTGTSMATPNAAGAATMIREYLEEIAQRPSPQGALVKALMVLGATDLGSRDIPNDNEGWGKVNLRETLAPTSGQGIWVDDRSVLSGSGNSKSYTFNITQSNGGFKSVLAWSDERGSTFSSNQLVNNLDLEITAPSGTVYLGNDFASGQSTTGGNADTINNLEVVLIDSAEVGIWTVKVKDTLHGGSTAQPFAIAVRGHGVNDLRPDPEFIVDAFEMSVSIPQVGDQIQLTTKVFNVGNVRADFFDIEFRVDDVL
;
A
#
# COMPACT_ATOMS: atom_id res chain seq x y z
N MET A 1 -3.26 -15.33 -36.96
CA MET A 1 -2.13 -15.88 -36.20
C MET A 1 -0.80 -15.80 -36.98
N GLN A 2 -0.68 -16.35 -38.20
CA GLN A 2 0.58 -16.27 -38.98
C GLN A 2 1.08 -14.82 -39.23
N ALA A 3 0.20 -13.90 -39.57
CA ALA A 3 0.61 -12.49 -39.80
C ALA A 3 1.13 -11.75 -38.55
N ARG A 4 0.66 -12.14 -37.37
CA ARG A 4 1.16 -11.57 -36.11
C ARG A 4 2.55 -12.08 -35.71
N ARG A 5 2.85 -13.36 -35.98
CA ARG A 5 4.17 -13.93 -35.69
C ARG A 5 5.27 -13.36 -36.59
N THR A 6 4.96 -13.13 -37.88
CA THR A 6 5.92 -12.56 -38.85
C THR A 6 6.29 -11.09 -38.50
N VAL A 7 5.38 -10.33 -37.87
CA VAL A 7 5.61 -8.96 -37.45
C VAL A 7 6.53 -8.90 -36.21
N LEU A 8 6.32 -9.78 -35.22
CA LEU A 8 7.22 -9.86 -34.04
C LEU A 8 8.66 -10.15 -34.47
N GLY A 9 8.88 -11.10 -35.39
CA GLY A 9 10.20 -11.44 -35.86
C GLY A 9 10.97 -10.28 -36.50
N ALA A 10 10.28 -9.38 -37.23
CA ALA A 10 10.91 -8.23 -37.87
C ALA A 10 11.36 -7.14 -36.87
N TRP A 11 10.77 -7.10 -35.68
CA TRP A 11 11.05 -6.07 -34.67
C TRP A 11 12.39 -6.28 -33.96
N PHE A 12 12.69 -7.52 -33.64
CA PHE A 12 13.92 -7.87 -32.97
C PHE A 12 15.17 -7.61 -33.84
N LEU A 13 15.06 -7.81 -35.15
CA LEU A 13 16.18 -7.57 -36.07
C LEU A 13 16.58 -6.08 -36.16
N VAL A 14 15.61 -5.16 -36.02
CA VAL A 14 15.85 -3.71 -36.10
C VAL A 14 16.55 -3.17 -34.86
N THR A 15 16.26 -3.75 -33.68
CA THR A 15 16.85 -3.29 -32.41
C THR A 15 18.33 -3.63 -32.31
N LEU A 16 18.72 -4.79 -32.79
CA LEU A 16 20.13 -5.19 -32.88
C LEU A 16 20.96 -4.19 -33.67
N PHE A 17 20.36 -3.59 -34.74
CA PHE A 17 21.07 -2.63 -35.59
C PHE A 17 21.27 -1.26 -34.97
N VAL A 18 20.37 -0.80 -34.09
CA VAL A 18 20.49 0.50 -33.43
C VAL A 18 21.51 0.42 -32.29
N LEU A 19 21.57 -0.70 -31.58
CA LEU A 19 22.57 -0.93 -30.52
C LEU A 19 23.99 -1.16 -31.07
N GLN A 20 24.11 -1.81 -32.23
CA GLN A 20 25.43 -1.98 -32.88
C GLN A 20 26.09 -0.68 -33.33
N SER A 21 25.33 0.41 -33.52
CA SER A 21 25.92 1.71 -33.90
C SER A 21 26.64 2.45 -32.77
N THR A 22 26.49 2.00 -31.55
CA THR A 22 27.11 2.59 -30.34
C THR A 22 28.25 1.73 -29.77
N PHE A 23 28.47 0.51 -30.27
CA PHE A 23 29.48 -0.41 -29.74
C PHE A 23 30.52 -0.74 -30.84
N SER A 24 31.78 -0.68 -30.48
CA SER A 24 32.87 -1.19 -31.31
C SER A 24 32.78 -2.73 -31.37
N THR A 25 32.88 -3.26 -32.56
CA THR A 25 32.79 -4.70 -32.90
C THR A 25 33.44 -5.63 -31.87
N VAL A 26 32.63 -6.39 -31.17
CA VAL A 26 33.07 -7.58 -30.41
C VAL A 26 32.85 -8.80 -31.31
N ASP A 27 33.87 -9.64 -31.41
CA ASP A 27 33.88 -10.85 -32.21
C ASP A 27 33.01 -11.92 -31.53
N LEU A 28 31.87 -12.23 -32.09
CA LEU A 28 30.84 -13.14 -31.53
C LEU A 28 31.28 -14.62 -31.49
N ASN A 29 32.54 -14.94 -31.76
CA ASN A 29 32.99 -16.31 -31.85
C ASN A 29 33.74 -16.87 -30.62
N ASP A 30 33.88 -16.12 -29.54
CA ASP A 30 34.65 -16.58 -28.36
C ASP A 30 33.82 -16.68 -27.06
N THR A 31 32.56 -16.96 -27.14
CA THR A 31 31.75 -17.30 -25.97
C THR A 31 31.81 -18.81 -25.71
N ALA A 32 32.46 -19.18 -24.62
CA ALA A 32 32.31 -20.53 -24.08
C ALA A 32 30.82 -20.78 -23.82
N ALA A 33 30.26 -21.74 -24.58
CA ALA A 33 28.86 -22.07 -24.53
C ALA A 33 28.42 -22.43 -23.10
N ASN A 34 27.70 -21.56 -22.45
CA ASN A 34 26.83 -21.96 -21.36
C ASN A 34 25.54 -22.48 -22.01
N GLU A 35 25.21 -23.74 -21.77
CA GLU A 35 23.95 -24.29 -22.22
C GLU A 35 22.78 -23.49 -21.63
N PRO A 36 21.74 -23.16 -22.40
CA PRO A 36 20.57 -22.46 -21.89
C PRO A 36 19.91 -23.30 -20.80
N LEU A 37 19.61 -22.69 -19.67
CA LEU A 37 18.84 -23.32 -18.61
C LEU A 37 17.38 -23.46 -19.13
N GLN A 38 17.01 -24.67 -19.54
CA GLN A 38 15.61 -24.98 -19.86
C GLN A 38 14.83 -25.23 -18.56
N ASN A 39 13.73 -24.51 -18.37
CA ASN A 39 12.74 -24.92 -17.40
C ASN A 39 11.80 -25.99 -18.01
N SER A 40 10.97 -26.62 -17.19
CA SER A 40 10.01 -27.66 -17.59
C SER A 40 9.01 -27.21 -18.67
N ASP A 41 8.86 -25.89 -18.90
CA ASP A 41 7.87 -25.31 -19.78
C ASP A 41 8.44 -24.90 -21.15
N GLY A 42 9.73 -25.15 -21.41
CA GLY A 42 10.36 -24.89 -22.69
C GLY A 42 10.60 -23.42 -23.02
N VAL A 43 10.63 -22.54 -22.00
CA VAL A 43 10.99 -21.13 -22.15
C VAL A 43 12.51 -20.99 -22.11
N GLU A 44 13.10 -20.50 -23.20
CA GLU A 44 14.53 -20.17 -23.24
C GLU A 44 14.78 -18.86 -22.49
N TRP A 45 15.70 -18.89 -21.55
CA TRP A 45 16.15 -17.73 -20.78
C TRP A 45 17.37 -17.08 -21.46
N VAL A 46 17.35 -15.77 -21.56
CA VAL A 46 18.43 -15.00 -22.19
C VAL A 46 19.48 -14.65 -21.14
N GLN A 47 20.73 -14.99 -21.43
CA GLN A 47 21.87 -14.57 -20.62
C GLN A 47 22.38 -13.21 -21.13
N PHE A 48 22.69 -12.30 -20.20
CA PHE A 48 23.22 -10.98 -20.50
C PHE A 48 24.62 -10.81 -19.96
N ASP A 49 25.53 -10.33 -20.80
CA ASP A 49 26.85 -9.80 -20.42
C ASP A 49 26.85 -8.29 -20.62
N LEU A 50 27.36 -7.50 -19.69
CA LEU A 50 27.06 -6.06 -19.60
C LEU A 50 28.29 -5.14 -19.56
N VAL A 51 28.22 -3.98 -20.21
CA VAL A 51 29.27 -2.94 -20.25
C VAL A 51 28.74 -1.66 -19.59
N ASP A 52 29.46 -1.20 -18.61
CA ASP A 52 29.42 0.08 -17.88
C ASP A 52 28.09 0.85 -17.68
N GLY A 53 27.54 0.77 -16.46
CA GLY A 53 26.55 1.68 -15.94
C GLY A 53 25.07 1.36 -16.22
N VAL A 54 24.74 0.18 -16.69
CA VAL A 54 23.39 -0.31 -16.94
C VAL A 54 23.12 -1.58 -16.15
N TYR A 55 21.86 -1.89 -15.83
CA TYR A 55 21.53 -2.89 -14.84
C TYR A 55 20.32 -3.76 -15.24
N GLY A 56 20.33 -5.03 -14.91
CA GLY A 56 19.29 -5.96 -15.32
C GLY A 56 19.10 -7.13 -14.37
N GLU A 57 18.26 -8.07 -14.62
CA GLU A 57 17.97 -9.20 -13.74
C GLU A 57 18.32 -10.55 -14.36
N ALA A 58 19.03 -11.42 -13.62
CA ALA A 58 19.03 -12.85 -13.85
C ALA A 58 17.88 -13.47 -13.04
N ILE A 59 16.87 -14.00 -13.71
CA ILE A 59 15.77 -14.70 -13.05
C ILE A 59 16.34 -16.00 -12.49
N GLY A 60 16.44 -16.07 -11.15
CA GLY A 60 16.82 -17.29 -10.46
C GLY A 60 15.82 -18.41 -10.74
N SER A 61 16.26 -19.68 -10.66
CA SER A 61 15.37 -20.83 -10.79
C SER A 61 14.22 -20.70 -9.82
N PHE A 62 12.99 -20.60 -10.35
CA PHE A 62 11.81 -20.86 -9.54
C PHE A 62 11.82 -22.34 -9.21
N ASP A 63 12.02 -22.69 -7.93
CA ASP A 63 11.71 -24.03 -7.51
C ASP A 63 10.18 -24.19 -7.58
N GLU A 64 9.68 -25.01 -8.48
CA GLU A 64 8.32 -25.52 -8.40
C GLU A 64 8.17 -26.29 -7.10
N VAL A 65 7.90 -25.59 -6.02
CA VAL A 65 7.33 -26.23 -4.86
C VAL A 65 5.86 -26.37 -5.16
N SER A 66 5.38 -27.59 -5.30
CA SER A 66 3.94 -27.88 -5.31
C SER A 66 3.38 -27.52 -3.92
N ILE A 67 3.11 -26.23 -3.70
CA ILE A 67 2.35 -25.77 -2.54
C ILE A 67 0.91 -26.06 -2.91
N THR A 68 0.31 -27.00 -2.20
CA THR A 68 -1.14 -27.13 -2.20
C THR A 68 -1.65 -25.83 -1.54
N GLU A 69 -2.38 -25.02 -2.30
CA GLU A 69 -3.11 -23.87 -1.71
C GLU A 69 -3.86 -24.36 -0.48
N THR A 70 -3.51 -23.85 0.69
CA THR A 70 -4.18 -24.21 1.97
C THR A 70 -5.30 -23.22 2.24
N ARG A 71 -6.24 -23.08 1.31
CA ARG A 71 -7.45 -22.30 1.56
C ARG A 71 -8.61 -23.22 1.91
N THR A 72 -9.56 -22.71 2.67
CA THR A 72 -10.83 -23.37 2.94
C THR A 72 -11.82 -23.08 1.81
N LEU A 73 -12.77 -23.96 1.54
CA LEU A 73 -13.85 -23.74 0.57
C LEU A 73 -14.94 -22.84 1.21
N THR A 74 -14.54 -21.64 1.61
CA THR A 74 -15.40 -20.63 2.23
C THR A 74 -15.14 -19.26 1.65
N ALA A 75 -16.04 -18.30 1.89
CA ALA A 75 -15.83 -16.89 1.66
C ALA A 75 -16.39 -16.11 2.86
N ASP A 76 -15.51 -15.36 3.53
CA ASP A 76 -15.83 -14.66 4.77
C ASP A 76 -16.17 -13.21 4.45
N SER A 77 -17.44 -12.84 4.62
CA SER A 77 -17.97 -11.51 4.32
C SER A 77 -18.34 -10.73 5.57
N SER A 78 -18.59 -9.45 5.43
CA SER A 78 -19.05 -8.52 6.49
C SER A 78 -20.37 -8.94 7.16
N ILE A 79 -21.12 -9.85 6.57
CA ILE A 79 -22.41 -10.34 7.12
C ILE A 79 -22.38 -11.80 7.57
N GLY A 80 -21.32 -12.53 7.30
CA GLY A 80 -21.15 -13.94 7.65
C GLY A 80 -20.36 -14.72 6.61
N THR A 81 -20.18 -16.01 6.89
CA THR A 81 -19.38 -16.93 6.09
C THR A 81 -20.25 -17.71 5.10
N PHE A 82 -19.84 -17.76 3.85
CA PHE A 82 -20.39 -18.65 2.81
C PHE A 82 -19.57 -19.94 2.74
N ASP A 83 -20.26 -21.06 2.65
CA ASP A 83 -19.68 -22.38 2.35
C ASP A 83 -20.49 -23.09 1.26
N ALA A 84 -20.19 -24.35 1.00
CA ALA A 84 -20.92 -25.14 -0.01
C ALA A 84 -22.44 -25.28 0.30
N ASP A 85 -22.82 -25.18 1.55
CA ASP A 85 -24.21 -25.35 2.01
C ASP A 85 -24.99 -24.01 2.03
N GLY A 86 -24.32 -22.86 2.04
CA GLY A 86 -24.95 -21.55 2.00
C GLY A 86 -24.27 -20.48 2.83
N LEU A 87 -25.03 -19.42 3.17
CA LEU A 87 -24.59 -18.33 4.02
C LEU A 87 -24.91 -18.62 5.50
N HIS A 88 -23.90 -18.60 6.33
CA HIS A 88 -23.98 -18.67 7.79
C HIS A 88 -23.80 -17.27 8.35
N LEU A 89 -24.89 -16.65 8.82
CA LEU A 89 -24.89 -15.27 9.29
C LEU A 89 -24.19 -15.13 10.64
N ASP A 90 -23.30 -14.16 10.75
CA ASP A 90 -22.67 -13.76 12.02
C ASP A 90 -23.49 -12.71 12.75
N ARG A 91 -24.45 -12.08 12.05
CA ARG A 91 -25.35 -11.06 12.59
C ARG A 91 -26.80 -11.25 12.13
N ALA A 92 -27.74 -10.76 12.90
CA ALA A 92 -29.17 -10.84 12.56
C ALA A 92 -29.55 -9.75 11.57
N LEU A 93 -29.80 -10.10 10.32
CA LEU A 93 -30.30 -9.18 9.28
C LEU A 93 -31.78 -9.43 9.01
N SER A 94 -32.52 -8.35 8.64
CA SER A 94 -33.89 -8.50 8.17
C SER A 94 -33.94 -9.17 6.79
N SER A 95 -35.08 -9.76 6.43
CA SER A 95 -35.26 -10.44 5.16
C SER A 95 -34.96 -9.55 3.94
N ALA A 96 -35.19 -8.24 4.04
CA ALA A 96 -34.90 -7.29 2.96
C ALA A 96 -33.40 -7.19 2.66
N TRP A 97 -32.53 -7.24 3.69
CA TRP A 97 -31.09 -7.22 3.52
C TRP A 97 -30.52 -8.56 3.03
N LEU A 98 -31.28 -9.65 3.18
CA LEU A 98 -30.90 -10.99 2.73
C LEU A 98 -31.36 -11.29 1.29
N GLU A 99 -32.15 -10.42 0.67
CA GLU A 99 -32.49 -10.56 -0.75
C GLU A 99 -31.25 -10.42 -1.62
N GLY A 100 -31.06 -11.41 -2.50
CA GLY A 100 -29.91 -11.42 -3.42
C GLY A 100 -30.20 -10.71 -4.72
N ARG A 101 -29.23 -10.00 -5.25
CA ARG A 101 -29.32 -9.33 -6.55
C ARG A 101 -29.24 -10.35 -7.70
N ALA A 102 -30.01 -10.10 -8.76
CA ALA A 102 -30.05 -10.99 -9.92
C ALA A 102 -28.77 -10.93 -10.78
N ASP A 103 -28.09 -9.79 -10.78
CA ASP A 103 -26.90 -9.51 -11.57
C ASP A 103 -25.58 -9.87 -10.88
N LEU A 104 -25.63 -10.33 -9.62
CA LEU A 104 -24.45 -10.70 -8.85
C LEU A 104 -24.50 -12.16 -8.38
N ARG A 105 -23.35 -12.80 -8.38
CA ARG A 105 -23.13 -14.12 -7.76
C ARG A 105 -21.80 -14.14 -7.03
N LEU A 106 -21.77 -14.85 -5.91
CA LEU A 106 -20.54 -15.25 -5.25
C LEU A 106 -20.22 -16.68 -5.67
N PHE A 107 -19.08 -16.88 -6.31
CA PHE A 107 -18.58 -18.20 -6.67
C PHE A 107 -17.53 -18.64 -5.67
N LEU A 108 -17.67 -19.84 -5.11
CA LEU A 108 -16.62 -20.48 -4.34
C LEU A 108 -15.75 -21.32 -5.25
N VAL A 109 -14.45 -21.04 -5.25
CA VAL A 109 -13.47 -21.76 -6.07
C VAL A 109 -12.95 -22.97 -5.32
N ASP A 110 -12.96 -24.12 -5.97
CA ASP A 110 -12.47 -25.39 -5.42
C ASP A 110 -11.01 -25.26 -4.97
N THR A 111 -10.73 -25.76 -3.77
CA THR A 111 -9.41 -25.71 -3.14
C THR A 111 -8.35 -26.55 -3.86
N SER A 112 -8.76 -27.44 -4.75
CA SER A 112 -7.86 -28.26 -5.59
C SER A 112 -7.44 -27.56 -6.89
N VAL A 113 -8.00 -26.37 -7.18
CA VAL A 113 -7.74 -25.60 -8.40
C VAL A 113 -7.19 -24.24 -7.99
N GLU A 114 -6.19 -23.75 -8.71
CA GLU A 114 -5.64 -22.42 -8.49
C GLU A 114 -6.71 -21.33 -8.73
N LEU A 115 -6.92 -20.47 -7.77
CA LEU A 115 -7.96 -19.43 -7.80
C LEU A 115 -7.79 -18.49 -9.00
N GLN A 116 -6.55 -18.13 -9.32
CA GLN A 116 -6.24 -17.28 -10.47
C GLN A 116 -6.63 -17.90 -11.81
N THR A 117 -6.50 -19.21 -11.95
CA THR A 117 -6.92 -19.92 -13.17
C THR A 117 -8.42 -19.76 -13.39
N VAL A 118 -9.23 -19.95 -12.34
CA VAL A 118 -10.69 -19.79 -12.41
C VAL A 118 -11.06 -18.32 -12.65
N ARG A 119 -10.44 -17.39 -11.94
CA ARG A 119 -10.63 -15.96 -12.13
C ARG A 119 -10.34 -15.53 -13.57
N HIS A 120 -9.22 -15.98 -14.14
CA HIS A 120 -8.85 -15.70 -15.53
C HIS A 120 -9.89 -16.24 -16.53
N HIS A 121 -10.38 -17.46 -16.32
CA HIS A 121 -11.40 -18.06 -17.18
C HIS A 121 -12.71 -17.27 -17.11
N ILE A 122 -13.15 -16.84 -15.92
CA ILE A 122 -14.36 -16.02 -15.77
C ILE A 122 -14.17 -14.66 -16.47
N THR A 123 -13.02 -13.99 -16.24
CA THR A 123 -12.74 -12.67 -16.82
C THR A 123 -12.65 -12.70 -18.35
N ALA A 124 -12.28 -13.83 -18.94
CA ALA A 124 -12.22 -14.02 -20.40
C ALA A 124 -13.61 -14.20 -21.04
N MET A 125 -14.67 -14.39 -20.26
CA MET A 125 -16.03 -14.58 -20.78
C MET A 125 -16.68 -13.22 -21.12
N GLU A 126 -17.45 -13.19 -22.20
CA GLU A 126 -18.25 -12.02 -22.57
C GLU A 126 -19.47 -11.86 -21.62
N GLY A 127 -19.71 -10.65 -21.17
CA GLY A 127 -20.88 -10.30 -20.37
C GLY A 127 -20.80 -10.65 -18.88
N VAL A 128 -19.61 -10.96 -18.38
CA VAL A 128 -19.33 -11.10 -16.93
C VAL A 128 -18.09 -10.30 -16.53
N SER A 129 -18.04 -9.88 -15.29
CA SER A 129 -16.90 -9.19 -14.67
C SER A 129 -16.71 -9.71 -13.27
N VAL A 130 -15.47 -10.06 -12.90
CA VAL A 130 -15.11 -10.31 -11.51
C VAL A 130 -14.94 -8.94 -10.83
N ARG A 131 -15.71 -8.71 -9.77
CA ARG A 131 -15.74 -7.43 -9.05
C ARG A 131 -14.83 -7.42 -7.84
N GLU A 132 -14.99 -8.44 -6.99
CA GLU A 132 -14.30 -8.52 -5.71
C GLU A 132 -13.79 -9.93 -5.46
N TYR A 133 -12.70 -10.02 -4.72
CA TYR A 133 -12.25 -11.25 -4.08
C TYR A 133 -12.74 -11.26 -2.63
N ILE A 134 -13.39 -12.33 -2.23
CA ILE A 134 -13.87 -12.53 -0.86
C ILE A 134 -13.11 -13.72 -0.28
N SER A 135 -12.19 -13.41 0.63
CA SER A 135 -11.26 -14.38 1.21
C SER A 135 -12.02 -15.54 1.91
N PRO A 136 -11.51 -16.78 1.90
CA PRO A 136 -10.30 -17.24 1.18
C PRO A 136 -10.60 -17.83 -0.21
N SER A 137 -11.83 -18.11 -0.61
CA SER A 137 -12.14 -18.81 -1.86
C SER A 137 -13.24 -18.16 -2.70
N GLY A 138 -13.72 -16.97 -2.32
CA GLY A 138 -14.86 -16.32 -2.96
C GLY A 138 -14.47 -15.37 -4.10
N LEU A 139 -15.19 -15.44 -5.22
CA LEU A 139 -15.16 -14.43 -6.27
C LEU A 139 -16.57 -13.85 -6.46
N MET A 140 -16.73 -12.55 -6.22
CA MET A 140 -17.97 -11.84 -6.54
C MET A 140 -17.98 -11.47 -8.02
N VAL A 141 -18.96 -11.96 -8.76
CA VAL A 141 -19.04 -11.83 -10.21
C VAL A 141 -20.34 -11.14 -10.60
N GLN A 142 -20.24 -10.11 -11.41
CA GLN A 142 -21.39 -9.39 -11.99
C GLN A 142 -21.59 -9.78 -13.45
N GLY A 143 -22.85 -9.87 -13.88
CA GLY A 143 -23.18 -10.17 -15.27
C GLY A 143 -24.67 -10.37 -15.46
N THR A 144 -25.08 -10.64 -16.72
CA THR A 144 -26.46 -11.06 -16.97
C THR A 144 -26.74 -12.43 -16.33
N PRO A 145 -27.99 -12.73 -15.92
CA PRO A 145 -28.32 -14.04 -15.34
C PRO A 145 -27.87 -15.25 -16.18
N TYR A 146 -27.92 -15.11 -17.51
CA TYR A 146 -27.47 -16.15 -18.44
C TYR A 146 -25.93 -16.29 -18.39
N ALA A 147 -25.19 -15.19 -18.47
CA ALA A 147 -23.73 -15.21 -18.45
C ALA A 147 -23.20 -15.73 -17.10
N LEU A 148 -23.81 -15.34 -15.98
CA LEU A 148 -23.51 -15.85 -14.63
C LEU A 148 -23.76 -17.37 -14.53
N GLN A 149 -24.84 -17.85 -15.14
CA GLN A 149 -25.10 -19.29 -15.20
C GLN A 149 -24.04 -20.03 -16.04
N GLN A 150 -23.55 -19.45 -17.14
CA GLN A 150 -22.46 -20.04 -17.90
C GLN A 150 -21.14 -20.01 -17.12
N ALA A 151 -20.85 -18.93 -16.44
CA ALA A 151 -19.67 -18.79 -15.60
C ALA A 151 -19.63 -19.81 -14.45
N SER A 152 -20.79 -20.15 -13.86
CA SER A 152 -20.86 -21.17 -12.81
C SER A 152 -20.54 -22.61 -13.28
N LEU A 153 -20.43 -22.83 -14.58
CA LEU A 153 -20.08 -24.13 -15.17
C LEU A 153 -18.57 -24.25 -15.49
N ILE A 154 -17.80 -23.21 -15.20
CA ILE A 154 -16.34 -23.25 -15.36
C ILE A 154 -15.77 -24.30 -14.39
N ASP A 155 -14.83 -25.08 -14.90
CA ASP A 155 -14.10 -26.05 -14.09
C ASP A 155 -13.35 -25.32 -12.95
N GLY A 156 -13.50 -25.81 -11.73
CA GLY A 156 -12.99 -25.17 -10.53
C GLY A 156 -13.98 -24.27 -9.78
N VAL A 157 -15.19 -24.00 -10.30
CA VAL A 157 -16.28 -23.39 -9.53
C VAL A 157 -17.01 -24.49 -8.76
N ALA A 158 -16.81 -24.54 -7.44
CA ALA A 158 -17.38 -25.58 -6.56
C ALA A 158 -18.81 -25.27 -6.13
N ALA A 159 -19.14 -24.00 -5.88
CA ALA A 159 -20.47 -23.56 -5.47
C ALA A 159 -20.76 -22.13 -5.98
N GLN A 160 -22.05 -21.77 -6.01
CA GLN A 160 -22.48 -20.40 -6.31
C GLN A 160 -23.60 -19.97 -5.38
N HIS A 161 -23.53 -18.73 -4.91
CA HIS A 161 -24.52 -18.13 -4.04
C HIS A 161 -25.03 -16.79 -4.58
N SER A 162 -26.26 -16.42 -4.20
CA SER A 162 -26.74 -15.06 -4.40
C SER A 162 -25.98 -14.13 -3.45
N VAL A 163 -25.63 -12.94 -3.94
CA VAL A 163 -25.01 -11.89 -3.12
C VAL A 163 -26.12 -11.10 -2.45
N PRO A 164 -26.28 -11.17 -1.12
CA PRO A 164 -27.30 -10.41 -0.39
C PRO A 164 -27.04 -8.89 -0.46
N MET A 165 -28.09 -8.08 -0.46
CA MET A 165 -27.97 -6.63 -0.46
C MET A 165 -27.18 -6.10 0.74
N GLY A 166 -27.30 -6.73 1.92
CA GLY A 166 -26.52 -6.35 3.09
C GLY A 166 -25.02 -6.49 2.95
N MET A 167 -24.56 -7.38 2.07
CA MET A 167 -23.13 -7.54 1.76
C MET A 167 -22.58 -6.39 0.89
N LEU A 168 -23.44 -5.60 0.26
CA LEU A 168 -23.05 -4.49 -0.61
C LEU A 168 -23.04 -3.13 0.11
N VAL A 169 -23.20 -3.14 1.41
CA VAL A 169 -23.20 -1.95 2.28
C VAL A 169 -22.01 -2.03 3.22
N ASP A 170 -21.32 -0.91 3.38
CA ASP A 170 -20.21 -0.79 4.35
C ASP A 170 -20.65 -1.23 5.74
N GLU A 171 -19.77 -1.93 6.45
CA GLU A 171 -20.07 -2.50 7.77
C GLU A 171 -20.47 -1.42 8.78
N ALA A 172 -19.85 -0.23 8.73
CA ALA A 172 -20.21 0.87 9.59
C ALA A 172 -21.66 1.33 9.40
N VAL A 173 -22.14 1.35 8.14
CA VAL A 173 -23.55 1.67 7.82
C VAL A 173 -24.47 0.56 8.28
N LEU A 174 -24.09 -0.71 8.10
CA LEU A 174 -24.85 -1.86 8.61
C LEU A 174 -24.99 -1.82 10.14
N ASP A 175 -23.93 -1.48 10.85
CA ASP A 175 -23.95 -1.38 12.32
C ASP A 175 -24.94 -0.32 12.80
N VAL A 176 -24.97 0.85 12.17
CA VAL A 176 -25.95 1.89 12.47
C VAL A 176 -27.37 1.39 12.18
N LEU A 177 -27.61 0.78 11.03
CA LEU A 177 -28.91 0.25 10.65
C LEU A 177 -29.40 -0.85 11.60
N MET A 178 -28.50 -1.59 12.21
CA MET A 178 -28.83 -2.67 13.15
C MET A 178 -29.06 -2.20 14.59
N LEU A 179 -28.31 -1.20 15.05
CA LEU A 179 -28.52 -0.57 16.36
C LEU A 179 -29.90 0.07 16.45
N GLU A 180 -30.53 0.37 15.32
CA GLU A 180 -31.72 1.16 15.18
C GLU A 180 -32.99 0.39 14.82
N ALA A 181 -33.05 -0.90 15.07
CA ALA A 181 -34.29 -1.68 14.92
C ALA A 181 -35.53 -1.03 15.59
N GLY A 182 -35.42 0.21 16.03
CA GLY A 182 -36.48 0.98 16.68
C GLY A 182 -36.54 2.47 16.46
N THR A 183 -35.51 3.26 16.17
CA THR A 183 -35.63 4.73 16.29
C THR A 183 -34.73 5.63 15.45
N ALA A 184 -33.62 5.19 14.88
CA ALA A 184 -32.79 6.11 14.13
C ALA A 184 -33.02 6.03 12.62
N SER A 185 -32.87 7.13 11.96
CA SER A 185 -32.99 7.23 10.52
C SER A 185 -31.71 7.84 9.96
N LEU A 186 -31.24 7.31 8.85
CA LEU A 186 -30.16 7.91 8.07
C LEU A 186 -30.54 9.27 7.47
N GLN A 187 -31.58 9.93 8.00
CA GLN A 187 -32.07 11.20 7.49
C GLN A 187 -31.01 12.29 7.66
N GLY A 188 -30.49 12.77 6.53
CA GLY A 188 -29.54 13.87 6.50
C GLY A 188 -28.06 13.45 6.60
N GLU A 189 -27.76 12.14 6.69
CA GLU A 189 -26.38 11.68 6.62
C GLU A 189 -25.87 11.70 5.18
N LEU A 190 -24.65 12.20 5.01
CA LEU A 190 -23.99 12.20 3.71
C LEU A 190 -23.45 10.79 3.40
N MET A 191 -23.91 10.24 2.28
CA MET A 191 -23.56 8.89 1.85
C MET A 191 -22.74 8.93 0.58
N ARG A 192 -21.77 8.02 0.45
CA ARG A 192 -21.00 7.80 -0.77
C ARG A 192 -21.49 6.55 -1.49
N ILE A 193 -21.64 6.66 -2.80
CA ILE A 193 -22.21 5.61 -3.65
C ILE A 193 -21.29 5.40 -4.83
N GLU A 194 -20.98 4.14 -5.15
CA GLU A 194 -20.23 3.78 -6.34
C GLU A 194 -21.13 3.17 -7.41
N GLY A 195 -20.98 3.64 -8.64
CA GLY A 195 -21.70 3.12 -9.80
C GLY A 195 -20.82 2.20 -10.65
N TRP A 196 -21.32 0.98 -10.96
CA TRP A 196 -20.66 0.01 -11.80
C TRP A 196 -21.40 -0.24 -13.10
N ARG A 197 -20.66 -0.25 -14.22
CA ARG A 197 -21.18 -0.81 -15.47
C ARG A 197 -21.15 -2.32 -15.43
N THR A 198 -22.16 -2.97 -16.04
CA THR A 198 -22.17 -4.43 -16.20
C THR A 198 -21.07 -4.94 -17.14
N GLU A 199 -20.60 -4.10 -18.06
CA GLU A 199 -19.62 -4.52 -19.06
C GLU A 199 -18.18 -4.20 -18.69
N VAL A 200 -17.79 -3.08 -18.19
CA VAL A 200 -16.49 -2.73 -17.57
C VAL A 200 -16.40 -1.24 -17.27
N GLY A 201 -15.99 -0.87 -16.07
CA GLY A 201 -15.65 0.50 -15.69
C GLY A 201 -16.71 1.22 -14.84
N PRO A 202 -16.37 2.39 -14.32
CA PRO A 202 -17.27 3.19 -13.51
C PRO A 202 -18.39 3.80 -14.37
N LEU A 203 -19.56 4.09 -13.77
CA LEU A 203 -20.60 4.86 -14.42
C LEU A 203 -20.14 6.32 -14.58
N ASP A 204 -20.50 6.95 -15.70
CA ASP A 204 -20.42 8.40 -15.79
C ASP A 204 -21.60 9.08 -15.08
N GLU A 205 -21.53 10.41 -14.94
CA GLU A 205 -22.52 11.18 -14.19
C GLU A 205 -23.95 11.03 -14.76
N ILE A 206 -24.09 10.93 -16.08
CA ILE A 206 -25.39 10.77 -16.75
C ILE A 206 -25.95 9.38 -16.48
N GLU A 207 -25.11 8.34 -16.63
CA GLU A 207 -25.49 6.95 -16.37
C GLU A 207 -25.86 6.74 -14.89
N PHE A 208 -25.16 7.40 -13.96
CA PHE A 208 -25.46 7.35 -12.54
C PHE A 208 -26.83 7.99 -12.24
N HIS A 209 -27.10 9.17 -12.77
CA HIS A 209 -28.41 9.81 -12.63
C HIS A 209 -29.54 8.99 -13.26
N ASP A 210 -29.29 8.36 -14.40
CA ASP A 210 -30.26 7.46 -15.04
C ASP A 210 -30.51 6.20 -14.20
N ALA A 211 -29.47 5.62 -13.60
CA ALA A 211 -29.59 4.48 -12.70
C ALA A 211 -30.45 4.81 -11.47
N ILE A 212 -30.20 5.96 -10.83
CA ILE A 212 -31.03 6.47 -9.72
C ILE A 212 -32.47 6.75 -10.19
N GLY A 213 -32.64 7.44 -11.31
CA GLY A 213 -33.96 7.77 -11.87
C GLY A 213 -34.78 6.53 -12.22
N THR A 214 -34.17 5.48 -12.72
CA THR A 214 -34.82 4.19 -13.01
C THR A 214 -35.26 3.46 -11.75
N SER A 215 -34.51 3.59 -10.65
CA SER A 215 -34.86 3.10 -9.33
C SER A 215 -36.24 3.61 -8.84
N LEU A 216 -36.48 4.88 -9.07
CA LEU A 216 -37.71 5.56 -8.68
C LEU A 216 -38.99 5.05 -9.40
N ILE A 217 -38.84 4.49 -10.61
CA ILE A 217 -39.97 4.11 -11.48
C ILE A 217 -40.39 2.65 -11.28
N GLN A 218 -39.50 1.76 -10.87
CA GLN A 218 -39.75 0.31 -10.89
C GLN A 218 -40.12 -0.37 -9.56
N GLY A 219 -39.93 0.28 -8.41
CA GLY A 219 -40.02 -0.42 -7.12
C GLY A 219 -41.09 0.00 -6.13
N LEU A 220 -41.66 1.19 -6.20
CA LEU A 220 -42.51 1.70 -5.14
C LEU A 220 -43.72 2.44 -5.74
N GLY A 221 -44.90 1.82 -5.68
CA GLY A 221 -46.14 2.51 -5.92
C GLY A 221 -46.31 3.73 -4.97
N ASP A 222 -46.55 4.92 -5.51
CA ASP A 222 -46.91 6.15 -4.81
C ASP A 222 -45.99 6.68 -3.70
N VAL A 223 -44.67 6.44 -3.77
CA VAL A 223 -43.72 7.10 -2.87
C VAL A 223 -43.11 8.31 -3.54
N ALA A 224 -42.98 9.41 -2.77
CA ALA A 224 -42.41 10.67 -3.23
C ALA A 224 -41.03 10.43 -3.89
N PRO A 225 -40.67 11.22 -4.94
CA PRO A 225 -39.38 11.05 -5.58
C PRO A 225 -38.26 11.11 -4.51
N LEU A 226 -37.31 10.18 -4.62
CA LEU A 226 -36.07 10.22 -3.84
C LEU A 226 -35.50 11.63 -3.95
N VAL A 227 -35.45 12.33 -2.85
CA VAL A 227 -34.74 13.58 -2.77
C VAL A 227 -33.27 13.23 -2.48
N PHE A 228 -32.56 12.85 -3.53
CA PHE A 228 -31.13 12.94 -3.54
C PHE A 228 -30.80 14.42 -3.66
N GLU A 229 -30.89 15.14 -2.54
CA GLU A 229 -30.51 16.55 -2.51
C GLU A 229 -28.99 16.63 -2.68
N GLU A 230 -28.58 17.34 -3.74
CA GLU A 230 -27.18 17.67 -4.01
C GLU A 230 -26.23 16.48 -4.29
N VAL A 231 -26.59 15.60 -5.24
CA VAL A 231 -25.63 14.60 -5.74
C VAL A 231 -24.44 15.31 -6.37
N LYS A 232 -23.28 15.13 -5.77
CA LYS A 232 -22.02 15.67 -6.24
C LYS A 232 -21.10 14.53 -6.67
N LYS A 233 -20.48 14.68 -7.83
CA LYS A 233 -19.42 13.75 -8.23
C LYS A 233 -18.23 13.93 -7.30
N TRP A 234 -17.88 12.87 -6.58
CA TRP A 234 -16.75 12.86 -5.66
C TRP A 234 -15.46 12.32 -6.33
N ASP A 235 -15.61 11.27 -7.16
CA ASP A 235 -14.52 10.68 -7.95
C ASP A 235 -15.09 10.00 -9.19
N GLU A 236 -14.26 9.39 -10.02
CA GLU A 236 -14.71 8.66 -11.20
C GLU A 236 -15.57 7.45 -10.81
N GLY A 237 -16.83 7.49 -11.22
CA GLY A 237 -17.84 6.48 -10.84
C GLY A 237 -18.32 6.53 -9.39
N ARG A 238 -17.89 7.53 -8.60
CA ARG A 238 -18.28 7.69 -7.20
C ARG A 238 -19.00 9.00 -6.98
N TYR A 239 -20.06 8.95 -6.20
CA TYR A 239 -20.99 10.05 -5.96
C TYR A 239 -21.33 10.14 -4.48
N GLU A 240 -21.58 11.35 -3.99
CA GLU A 240 -22.01 11.61 -2.62
C GLU A 240 -23.36 12.30 -2.61
N GLY A 241 -24.18 12.03 -1.59
CA GLY A 241 -25.51 12.62 -1.39
C GLY A 241 -26.16 12.12 -0.12
N THR A 242 -27.28 12.74 0.27
CA THR A 242 -28.02 12.37 1.48
C THR A 242 -29.16 11.41 1.17
N LEU A 243 -29.33 10.37 1.99
CA LEU A 243 -30.31 9.30 1.83
C LEU A 243 -31.10 9.01 3.11
N SER A 244 -32.30 8.45 2.96
CA SER A 244 -33.01 7.78 4.03
C SER A 244 -32.78 6.25 4.00
N THR A 245 -33.04 5.56 5.10
CA THR A 245 -32.90 4.08 5.18
C THR A 245 -33.77 3.36 4.14
N SER A 246 -34.97 3.88 3.85
CA SER A 246 -35.86 3.30 2.85
C SER A 246 -35.33 3.47 1.43
N ASP A 247 -34.67 4.60 1.17
CA ASP A 247 -34.09 4.91 -0.12
C ASP A 247 -32.84 4.07 -0.39
N LEU A 248 -32.06 3.81 0.65
CA LEU A 248 -30.88 2.95 0.57
C LEU A 248 -31.24 1.55 0.05
N LEU A 249 -32.26 0.89 0.61
CA LEU A 249 -32.72 -0.42 0.13
C LEU A 249 -33.15 -0.39 -1.34
N GLY A 250 -33.85 0.68 -1.75
CA GLY A 250 -34.28 0.87 -3.14
C GLY A 250 -33.08 1.00 -4.10
N LEU A 251 -32.05 1.73 -3.69
CA LEU A 251 -30.82 1.88 -4.48
C LEU A 251 -30.00 0.58 -4.52
N MET A 252 -29.89 -0.13 -3.42
CA MET A 252 -29.17 -1.42 -3.35
C MET A 252 -29.73 -2.48 -4.30
N ALA A 253 -31.01 -2.39 -4.64
CA ALA A 253 -31.64 -3.29 -5.61
C ALA A 253 -31.21 -3.00 -7.07
N GLN A 254 -30.54 -1.88 -7.34
CA GLN A 254 -30.13 -1.50 -8.69
C GLN A 254 -28.87 -2.24 -9.13
N PRO A 255 -28.85 -2.83 -10.35
CA PRO A 255 -27.73 -3.61 -10.85
C PRO A 255 -26.42 -2.84 -10.98
N SER A 256 -26.49 -1.53 -11.16
CA SER A 256 -25.32 -0.68 -11.43
C SER A 256 -24.73 -0.01 -10.20
N LEU A 257 -25.31 -0.20 -9.01
CA LEU A 257 -24.87 0.49 -7.80
C LEU A 257 -24.31 -0.47 -6.74
N ARG A 258 -23.26 -0.06 -6.11
CA ARG A 258 -22.66 -0.70 -4.94
C ARG A 258 -22.11 0.33 -3.97
N LEU A 259 -21.70 -0.12 -2.81
CA LEU A 259 -20.99 0.58 -1.76
C LEU A 259 -21.70 1.84 -1.26
N PHE A 260 -22.05 1.76 -0.01
CA PHE A 260 -22.64 2.84 0.73
C PHE A 260 -21.90 3.00 2.04
N GLN A 261 -21.29 4.16 2.23
CA GLN A 261 -20.60 4.51 3.48
C GLN A 261 -21.02 5.90 3.93
N PHE A 262 -20.82 6.18 5.19
CA PHE A 262 -20.89 7.53 5.71
C PHE A 262 -19.73 8.38 5.22
N ASP A 263 -19.94 9.68 5.04
CA ASP A 263 -18.84 10.61 4.86
C ASP A 263 -18.08 10.73 6.19
N PRO A 264 -16.78 10.37 6.22
CA PRO A 264 -16.04 10.37 7.47
C PRO A 264 -15.77 11.80 7.95
N ALA A 265 -15.98 12.05 9.23
CA ALA A 265 -15.56 13.30 9.88
C ALA A 265 -14.08 13.20 10.27
N PHE A 266 -13.21 13.99 9.63
CA PHE A 266 -11.77 14.01 9.89
C PHE A 266 -11.37 15.11 10.88
N THR A 267 -10.34 14.85 11.69
CA THR A 267 -9.78 15.79 12.70
C THR A 267 -8.26 15.74 12.73
N THR A 268 -7.61 16.78 13.27
CA THR A 268 -6.15 17.05 13.21
C THR A 268 -5.46 17.07 14.57
N TYR A 269 -4.12 16.80 14.65
CA TYR A 269 -3.38 16.60 15.90
C TYR A 269 -1.86 16.83 15.81
N ASN A 270 -1.07 17.38 16.78
CA ASN A 270 0.40 17.57 16.65
C ASN A 270 1.31 17.89 17.85
N THR A 271 2.71 17.57 17.89
CA THR A 271 4.04 18.21 18.26
C THR A 271 5.29 17.38 18.67
N ASN A 272 6.61 17.50 18.29
CA ASN A 272 8.13 17.41 18.58
C ASN A 272 8.98 16.10 18.59
N ALA A 273 10.14 15.80 17.77
CA ALA A 273 10.69 14.47 17.63
C ALA A 273 12.12 14.07 17.19
N LYS A 274 12.98 14.94 16.66
CA LYS A 274 14.22 14.49 15.93
C LYS A 274 15.19 13.56 16.67
N SER A 275 15.47 13.78 17.95
CA SER A 275 16.54 13.05 18.61
C SER A 275 16.11 11.66 19.10
N HIS A 276 14.81 11.44 19.32
CA HIS A 276 14.30 10.12 19.68
C HIS A 276 14.41 9.13 18.53
N MET A 277 14.18 9.59 17.29
CA MET A 277 14.29 8.78 16.09
C MET A 277 15.74 8.63 15.57
N LYS A 278 16.70 9.28 16.23
CA LYS A 278 18.11 9.26 15.82
C LYS A 278 18.36 9.83 14.41
N THR A 279 17.46 10.63 13.87
CA THR A 279 17.63 11.25 12.55
C THR A 279 18.80 12.23 12.54
N SER A 280 18.98 13.03 13.59
CA SER A 280 20.12 13.93 13.73
C SER A 280 21.49 13.22 13.75
N GLN A 281 21.55 11.92 14.03
CA GLN A 281 22.80 11.14 13.95
C GLN A 281 23.11 10.75 12.52
N MET A 282 22.10 10.71 11.64
CA MET A 282 22.25 10.29 10.25
C MET A 282 22.62 11.45 9.33
N THR A 283 22.24 12.68 9.69
CA THR A 283 22.53 13.86 8.87
C THR A 283 24.00 13.98 8.46
N THR A 284 24.92 13.62 9.33
CA THR A 284 26.38 13.72 9.05
C THR A 284 27.11 12.37 9.14
N TYR A 285 26.38 11.26 9.17
CA TYR A 285 27.00 9.94 9.33
C TYR A 285 27.68 9.45 8.05
N PHE A 286 27.06 9.70 6.92
CA PHE A 286 27.59 9.33 5.61
C PHE A 286 28.47 10.46 5.03
N THR A 287 29.11 10.21 3.92
CA THR A 287 29.90 11.24 3.19
C THR A 287 29.02 12.30 2.53
N THR A 288 27.75 11.98 2.31
CA THR A 288 26.71 12.88 1.85
C THR A 288 25.77 13.12 3.03
N ASP A 289 25.40 14.36 3.32
CA ASP A 289 24.44 14.67 4.34
C ASP A 289 23.05 14.09 3.96
N LEU A 290 22.37 13.47 4.90
CA LEU A 290 20.99 13.03 4.73
C LEU A 290 20.06 14.02 5.42
N ASP A 291 19.39 14.85 4.64
CA ASP A 291 18.55 15.96 5.13
C ASP A 291 17.27 16.17 4.30
N GLY A 292 17.01 15.27 3.34
CA GLY A 292 15.86 15.30 2.45
C GLY A 292 16.14 15.96 1.10
N SER A 293 17.39 16.35 0.84
CA SER A 293 17.79 16.98 -0.43
C SER A 293 17.33 16.16 -1.63
N GLY A 294 16.76 16.83 -2.63
CA GLY A 294 16.28 16.21 -3.87
C GLY A 294 14.94 15.46 -3.73
N GLN A 295 14.37 15.39 -2.53
CA GLN A 295 13.08 14.73 -2.28
C GLN A 295 11.94 15.76 -2.23
N ILE A 296 10.77 15.39 -2.76
CA ILE A 296 9.52 16.16 -2.62
C ILE A 296 8.58 15.39 -1.68
N VAL A 297 8.15 16.06 -0.61
CA VAL A 297 7.15 15.53 0.33
C VAL A 297 5.80 16.21 0.08
N ALA A 298 4.76 15.41 -0.10
CA ALA A 298 3.40 15.93 -0.13
C ALA A 298 2.79 15.90 1.28
N VAL A 299 2.13 17.00 1.64
CA VAL A 299 1.36 17.15 2.87
C VAL A 299 -0.06 17.53 2.48
N ALA A 300 -1.05 16.71 2.85
CA ALA A 300 -2.46 17.07 2.74
C ALA A 300 -2.99 17.38 4.14
N ASP A 301 -3.41 18.61 4.37
CA ASP A 301 -3.80 19.07 5.72
C ASP A 301 -4.68 20.34 5.64
N SER A 302 -4.90 21.02 6.77
CA SER A 302 -5.76 22.20 6.85
C SER A 302 -5.39 23.26 5.81
N GLY A 303 -4.30 23.95 5.98
CA GLY A 303 -3.78 25.00 5.13
C GLY A 303 -2.28 25.21 5.37
N LEU A 304 -1.68 26.15 4.66
CA LEU A 304 -0.26 26.49 4.77
C LEU A 304 -0.05 27.99 4.90
N ASP A 305 0.60 28.44 5.97
CA ASP A 305 1.25 29.75 6.03
C ASP A 305 2.55 29.69 5.22
N GLU A 306 2.39 29.84 3.91
CA GLU A 306 3.50 29.70 2.93
C GLU A 306 4.61 30.73 3.16
N ASP A 307 4.27 31.88 3.74
CA ASP A 307 5.20 32.96 4.09
C ASP A 307 6.04 32.67 5.34
N HIS A 308 5.78 31.58 6.07
CA HIS A 308 6.59 31.24 7.23
C HIS A 308 8.04 31.01 6.81
N GLY A 309 8.97 31.72 7.47
CA GLY A 309 10.37 31.78 7.06
C GLY A 309 11.10 30.44 7.02
N ASP A 310 10.60 29.41 7.71
CA ASP A 310 11.21 28.08 7.74
C ASP A 310 10.94 27.27 6.45
N PHE A 311 10.09 27.73 5.55
CA PHE A 311 9.90 27.09 4.25
C PHE A 311 10.86 27.62 3.17
N GLY A 312 11.33 28.88 3.31
CA GLY A 312 12.21 29.50 2.35
C GLY A 312 11.62 29.51 0.95
N THR A 313 12.31 28.85 0.00
CA THR A 313 11.84 28.69 -1.40
C THR A 313 11.45 27.27 -1.74
N ARG A 314 11.27 26.40 -0.73
CA ARG A 314 11.06 24.97 -0.88
C ARG A 314 9.59 24.55 -1.07
N VAL A 315 8.65 25.49 -1.11
CA VAL A 315 7.26 25.21 -1.49
C VAL A 315 7.18 25.15 -3.02
N VAL A 316 7.14 23.95 -3.56
CA VAL A 316 7.09 23.71 -5.01
C VAL A 316 5.67 23.64 -5.56
N GLY A 317 4.68 23.54 -4.70
CA GLY A 317 3.26 23.60 -5.03
C GLY A 317 2.41 23.76 -3.78
N ASN A 318 1.33 24.54 -3.89
CA ASN A 318 0.37 24.77 -2.81
C ASN A 318 -1.02 24.80 -3.46
N ASN A 319 -1.77 23.69 -3.32
CA ASN A 319 -3.00 23.43 -4.04
C ASN A 319 -4.23 23.57 -3.15
N ASP A 320 -5.17 24.41 -3.57
CA ASP A 320 -6.54 24.42 -3.06
C ASP A 320 -7.28 23.22 -3.65
N VAL A 321 -7.41 22.15 -2.87
CA VAL A 321 -8.02 20.89 -3.34
C VAL A 321 -9.54 20.85 -3.10
N ILE A 322 -10.07 21.78 -2.32
CA ILE A 322 -11.52 21.89 -2.05
C ILE A 322 -12.21 23.01 -2.85
N GLY A 323 -11.43 23.87 -3.50
CA GLY A 323 -11.93 24.87 -4.44
C GLY A 323 -12.59 26.10 -3.80
N ASP A 324 -12.17 26.50 -2.60
CA ASP A 324 -12.69 27.70 -1.95
C ASP A 324 -11.92 28.99 -2.30
N GLY A 325 -10.85 28.86 -3.07
CA GLY A 325 -10.03 29.96 -3.59
C GLY A 325 -8.89 30.38 -2.67
N SER A 326 -8.52 29.58 -1.67
CA SER A 326 -7.44 29.85 -0.73
C SER A 326 -6.70 28.58 -0.33
N THR A 327 -5.45 28.73 0.09
CA THR A 327 -4.62 27.65 0.66
C THR A 327 -4.05 28.03 2.02
N ALA A 328 -4.49 29.15 2.57
CA ALA A 328 -3.98 29.70 3.81
C ALA A 328 -4.44 28.87 5.02
N ASP A 329 -3.67 28.86 6.09
CA ASP A 329 -3.97 28.12 7.33
C ASP A 329 -4.64 29.03 8.35
N LYS A 330 -5.89 29.48 8.05
CA LYS A 330 -6.57 30.55 8.79
C LYS A 330 -7.24 30.15 10.10
N HIS A 331 -7.59 28.87 10.24
CA HIS A 331 -8.36 28.44 11.40
C HIS A 331 -7.51 27.66 12.40
N SER A 332 -6.98 26.52 11.99
CA SER A 332 -6.32 25.61 12.92
C SER A 332 -4.82 25.84 13.07
N GLY A 333 -4.13 26.31 12.05
CA GLY A 333 -2.66 26.39 12.02
C GLY A 333 -1.98 25.02 12.00
N HIS A 334 -2.76 23.96 11.70
CA HIS A 334 -2.29 22.60 11.85
C HIS A 334 -1.40 22.17 10.67
N GLY A 335 -1.79 22.44 9.44
CA GLY A 335 -1.03 22.04 8.25
C GLY A 335 0.33 22.70 8.18
N THR A 336 0.43 23.97 8.58
CA THR A 336 1.71 24.68 8.74
C THR A 336 2.61 23.98 9.74
N HIS A 337 2.07 23.60 10.90
CA HIS A 337 2.81 22.89 11.93
C HIS A 337 3.29 21.52 11.46
N VAL A 338 2.41 20.73 10.81
CA VAL A 338 2.73 19.42 10.22
C VAL A 338 3.83 19.56 9.18
N SER A 339 3.71 20.50 8.25
CA SER A 339 4.69 20.73 7.18
C SER A 339 6.07 21.04 7.72
N CYS A 340 6.17 21.97 8.67
CA CYS A 340 7.45 22.28 9.33
C CYS A 340 7.99 21.10 10.17
N THR A 341 7.14 20.27 10.73
CA THR A 341 7.59 19.06 11.45
C THR A 341 8.31 18.10 10.49
N VAL A 342 7.88 18.00 9.24
CA VAL A 342 8.61 17.25 8.21
C VAL A 342 9.88 17.97 7.81
N LEU A 343 9.80 19.25 7.35
CA LEU A 343 10.82 19.89 6.53
C LEU A 343 11.13 21.38 6.83
N GLY A 344 10.62 21.96 7.90
CA GLY A 344 11.04 23.30 8.30
C GLY A 344 12.54 23.37 8.55
N ASP A 345 13.24 24.42 8.08
CA ASP A 345 14.70 24.56 8.26
C ASP A 345 15.10 25.13 9.61
N GLY A 346 14.14 25.65 10.39
CA GLY A 346 14.35 26.24 11.71
C GLY A 346 14.92 27.64 11.68
N ALA A 347 14.89 28.33 10.55
CA ALA A 347 15.48 29.68 10.37
C ALA A 347 14.92 30.71 11.35
N GLN A 348 13.67 30.58 11.78
CA GLN A 348 13.00 31.53 12.67
C GLN A 348 13.26 31.31 14.19
N GLY A 349 13.94 30.19 14.57
CA GLY A 349 14.21 29.95 16.00
C GLY A 349 14.75 28.56 16.34
N GLY A 350 15.19 27.78 15.38
CA GLY A 350 15.96 26.55 15.60
C GLY A 350 15.15 25.27 15.82
N TYR A 351 13.84 25.26 15.52
CA TYR A 351 13.01 24.06 15.58
C TYR A 351 12.87 23.41 14.20
N ALA A 352 14.00 23.02 13.61
CA ALA A 352 14.02 22.40 12.28
C ALA A 352 13.29 21.05 12.25
N GLY A 353 12.59 20.79 11.17
CA GLY A 353 11.95 19.51 10.82
C GLY A 353 12.96 18.37 10.62
N VAL A 354 12.50 17.17 10.31
CA VAL A 354 13.33 15.97 10.20
C VAL A 354 14.16 16.01 8.91
N ALA A 355 13.56 16.38 7.79
CA ALA A 355 14.16 16.47 6.45
C ALA A 355 14.19 17.94 5.97
N PRO A 356 15.05 18.80 6.54
CA PRO A 356 14.95 20.26 6.38
C PRO A 356 15.31 20.78 4.98
N GLU A 357 15.89 19.98 4.12
CA GLU A 357 16.22 20.35 2.73
C GLU A 357 15.24 19.76 1.71
N ALA A 358 14.22 19.00 2.14
CA ALA A 358 13.18 18.50 1.24
C ALA A 358 12.26 19.62 0.75
N ASP A 359 11.73 19.46 -0.47
CA ASP A 359 10.72 20.33 -1.05
C ASP A 359 9.31 19.93 -0.61
N LEU A 360 8.40 20.90 -0.53
CA LEU A 360 7.02 20.74 -0.10
C LEU A 360 6.04 20.88 -1.27
N PHE A 361 5.19 19.87 -1.45
CA PHE A 361 3.96 19.97 -2.22
C PHE A 361 2.77 19.91 -1.26
N PHE A 362 2.07 21.03 -1.07
CA PHE A 362 0.97 21.15 -0.11
C PHE A 362 -0.39 21.04 -0.77
N GLN A 363 -1.37 20.46 -0.04
CA GLN A 363 -2.75 20.25 -0.47
C GLN A 363 -3.68 20.72 0.65
N ALA A 364 -4.28 21.91 0.50
CA ALA A 364 -5.13 22.56 1.49
C ALA A 364 -6.53 21.95 1.49
N MET A 365 -6.96 21.44 2.64
CA MET A 365 -8.21 20.68 2.84
C MET A 365 -9.20 21.36 3.81
N GLU A 366 -8.85 22.49 4.42
CA GLU A 366 -9.76 23.27 5.27
C GLU A 366 -10.40 24.39 4.46
N ASN A 367 -11.70 24.57 4.62
CA ASN A 367 -12.41 25.67 3.98
C ASN A 367 -12.19 26.98 4.77
N ASP A 368 -11.49 27.92 4.18
CA ASP A 368 -11.11 29.20 4.79
C ASP A 368 -12.29 30.11 5.18
N ASN A 369 -13.49 29.87 4.64
CA ASN A 369 -14.67 30.63 4.98
C ASN A 369 -15.43 30.04 6.18
N THR A 370 -15.29 28.74 6.43
CA THR A 370 -16.10 28.02 7.43
C THR A 370 -15.26 27.35 8.53
N GLY A 371 -13.97 27.09 8.30
CA GLY A 371 -13.11 26.29 9.16
C GLY A 371 -13.40 24.77 9.08
N ASN A 372 -14.23 24.35 8.14
CA ASN A 372 -14.54 22.94 7.99
C ASN A 372 -13.42 22.22 7.22
N PHE A 373 -12.92 21.16 7.82
CA PHE A 373 -11.99 20.24 7.16
C PHE A 373 -12.78 19.32 6.22
N GLN A 374 -12.33 19.20 4.98
CA GLN A 374 -13.00 18.41 3.93
C GLN A 374 -11.98 17.51 3.25
N SER A 375 -12.28 16.22 3.14
CA SER A 375 -11.45 15.29 2.38
C SER A 375 -11.95 15.19 0.94
N PRO A 376 -11.19 15.66 -0.05
CA PRO A 376 -11.45 15.30 -1.43
C PRO A 376 -11.15 13.82 -1.66
N SER A 377 -11.39 13.33 -2.87
CA SER A 377 -11.01 11.96 -3.24
C SER A 377 -9.54 11.69 -2.94
N LEU A 378 -9.27 10.60 -2.20
CA LEU A 378 -7.90 10.14 -1.91
C LEU A 378 -7.12 9.82 -3.19
N ASN A 379 -7.80 9.28 -4.21
CA ASN A 379 -7.21 9.06 -5.52
C ASN A 379 -6.71 10.38 -6.13
N TYR A 380 -7.48 11.46 -6.01
CA TYR A 380 -7.08 12.77 -6.50
C TYR A 380 -5.87 13.32 -5.72
N LEU A 381 -5.90 13.26 -4.38
CA LEU A 381 -4.79 13.71 -3.53
C LEU A 381 -3.49 12.99 -3.89
N LEU A 382 -3.50 11.66 -3.90
CA LEU A 382 -2.30 10.86 -4.15
C LEU A 382 -1.80 11.01 -5.59
N ASN A 383 -2.70 11.03 -6.59
CA ASN A 383 -2.31 11.19 -8.00
C ASN A 383 -1.74 12.59 -8.29
N SER A 384 -2.32 13.65 -7.74
CA SER A 384 -1.81 15.01 -7.94
C SER A 384 -0.45 15.22 -7.29
N ALA A 385 -0.26 14.71 -6.07
CA ALA A 385 1.04 14.72 -5.39
C ALA A 385 2.10 13.93 -6.15
N TYR A 386 1.76 12.71 -6.59
CA TYR A 386 2.66 11.88 -7.40
C TYR A 386 3.06 12.58 -8.71
N SER A 387 2.10 13.20 -9.39
CA SER A 387 2.32 13.93 -10.64
C SER A 387 3.19 15.19 -10.45
N ALA A 388 3.17 15.77 -9.25
CA ALA A 388 4.04 16.88 -8.87
C ALA A 388 5.48 16.43 -8.51
N GLY A 389 5.75 15.12 -8.52
CA GLY A 389 7.06 14.56 -8.20
C GLY A 389 7.21 14.07 -6.77
N ALA A 390 6.19 14.21 -5.91
CA ALA A 390 6.25 13.71 -4.54
C ALA A 390 6.35 12.17 -4.51
N ARG A 391 7.19 11.64 -3.62
CA ARG A 391 7.35 10.20 -3.39
C ARG A 391 7.18 9.80 -1.92
N THR A 392 6.95 10.78 -1.05
CA THR A 392 6.45 10.61 0.31
C THR A 392 5.19 11.45 0.46
N HIS A 393 4.12 10.86 0.98
CA HIS A 393 2.83 11.54 1.22
C HIS A 393 2.41 11.34 2.67
N THR A 394 2.26 12.41 3.42
CA THR A 394 1.91 12.37 4.85
C THR A 394 0.55 12.98 5.12
N ASN A 395 -0.22 12.30 5.97
CA ASN A 395 -1.60 12.59 6.28
C ASN A 395 -1.80 12.57 7.79
N SER A 396 -1.89 13.75 8.39
CA SER A 396 -2.05 13.90 9.83
C SER A 396 -3.53 13.99 10.24
N TRP A 397 -4.37 13.19 9.62
CA TRP A 397 -5.82 13.17 9.80
C TRP A 397 -6.38 11.76 9.58
N GLY A 398 -7.63 11.55 9.95
CA GLY A 398 -8.37 10.31 9.77
C GLY A 398 -9.78 10.42 10.33
N SER A 399 -10.59 9.39 10.18
CA SER A 399 -11.92 9.33 10.76
C SER A 399 -11.85 9.35 12.29
N SER A 400 -12.63 10.24 12.89
CA SER A 400 -12.86 10.30 14.34
C SER A 400 -14.14 9.58 14.76
N GLN A 401 -14.84 8.94 13.81
CA GLN A 401 -16.08 8.23 14.12
C GLN A 401 -15.77 6.87 14.76
N ALA A 402 -16.44 6.59 15.88
CA ALA A 402 -16.26 5.31 16.57
C ALA A 402 -16.70 4.10 15.70
N SER A 403 -17.59 4.33 14.74
CA SER A 403 -18.01 3.31 13.78
C SER A 403 -16.94 2.87 12.78
N ASP A 404 -15.93 3.71 12.55
CA ASP A 404 -14.85 3.43 11.58
C ASP A 404 -13.58 2.91 12.24
N GLN A 405 -13.55 2.89 13.56
CA GLN A 405 -12.40 2.40 14.31
C GLN A 405 -12.19 0.89 14.06
N GLY A 406 -10.98 0.50 13.75
CA GLY A 406 -10.59 -0.87 13.42
C GLY A 406 -10.97 -1.31 12.01
N LYS A 407 -11.89 -0.63 11.32
CA LYS A 407 -12.51 -1.10 10.07
C LYS A 407 -11.71 -0.77 8.83
N TYR A 408 -11.77 -1.67 7.86
CA TYR A 408 -11.30 -1.45 6.51
C TYR A 408 -12.42 -0.79 5.69
N THR A 409 -12.37 0.52 5.60
CA THR A 409 -13.38 1.32 4.88
C THR A 409 -12.98 1.56 3.42
N SER A 410 -13.85 2.15 2.61
CA SER A 410 -13.53 2.49 1.23
C SER A 410 -12.38 3.51 1.12
N SER A 411 -12.16 4.35 2.14
CA SER A 411 -10.98 5.22 2.17
C SER A 411 -9.68 4.42 2.35
N ALA A 412 -9.70 3.34 3.11
CA ALA A 412 -8.58 2.41 3.21
C ALA A 412 -8.37 1.62 1.90
N GLU A 413 -9.47 1.22 1.25
CA GLU A 413 -9.46 0.58 -0.06
C GLU A 413 -8.80 1.46 -1.13
N ASP A 414 -9.17 2.76 -1.19
CA ASP A 414 -8.60 3.71 -2.16
C ASP A 414 -7.11 3.91 -1.99
N VAL A 415 -6.66 4.04 -0.75
CA VAL A 415 -5.22 4.21 -0.46
C VAL A 415 -4.44 2.95 -0.79
N ASP A 416 -4.97 1.77 -0.50
CA ASP A 416 -4.34 0.50 -0.84
C ASP A 416 -4.24 0.31 -2.35
N ASP A 417 -5.28 0.66 -3.11
CA ASP A 417 -5.26 0.62 -4.57
C ASP A 417 -4.16 1.51 -5.15
N ARG A 418 -4.02 2.74 -4.63
CA ARG A 418 -2.98 3.67 -5.11
C ARG A 418 -1.58 3.23 -4.71
N ALA A 419 -1.36 2.79 -3.47
CA ALA A 419 -0.05 2.29 -3.04
C ALA A 419 0.38 1.09 -3.91
N ASN A 420 -0.51 0.11 -4.11
CA ASN A 420 -0.26 -1.02 -4.98
C ASN A 420 0.01 -0.59 -6.44
N TYR A 421 -0.76 0.39 -6.95
CA TYR A 421 -0.57 0.91 -8.30
C TYR A 421 0.82 1.51 -8.52
N TYR A 422 1.35 2.25 -7.56
CA TYR A 422 2.66 2.89 -7.65
C TYR A 422 3.82 1.93 -7.38
N ASP A 423 3.66 0.96 -6.51
CA ASP A 423 4.70 -0.03 -6.21
C ASP A 423 4.88 -1.11 -7.30
N ARG A 424 4.04 -1.09 -8.34
CA ARG A 424 4.21 -1.95 -9.52
C ARG A 424 5.33 -1.42 -10.43
N TYR A 425 6.54 -1.61 -9.98
CA TYR A 425 7.75 -1.14 -10.63
C TYR A 425 7.88 -1.58 -12.10
N TYR A 426 7.52 -2.83 -12.43
CA TYR A 426 7.53 -3.36 -13.79
C TYR A 426 6.63 -2.61 -14.79
N ASN A 427 5.85 -1.65 -14.34
CA ASN A 427 5.09 -0.72 -15.17
C ASN A 427 5.81 0.64 -15.37
N GLY A 428 7.10 0.75 -15.00
CA GLY A 428 7.88 1.98 -15.09
C GLY A 428 7.46 3.07 -14.10
N ARG A 429 6.80 2.68 -12.99
CA ARG A 429 6.40 3.60 -11.92
C ARG A 429 7.40 3.58 -10.77
N GLU A 430 7.42 4.67 -10.06
CA GLU A 430 8.20 4.84 -8.84
C GLU A 430 7.29 4.65 -7.64
N GLY A 431 7.76 3.98 -6.57
CA GLY A 431 6.96 3.75 -5.38
C GLY A 431 6.59 5.04 -4.65
N LEU A 432 5.38 5.08 -4.08
CA LEU A 432 4.91 6.16 -3.22
C LEU A 432 4.81 5.66 -1.78
N THR A 433 5.56 6.28 -0.88
CA THR A 433 5.48 6.02 0.56
C THR A 433 4.36 6.85 1.17
N ILE A 434 3.32 6.19 1.69
CA ILE A 434 2.13 6.86 2.23
C ILE A 434 2.07 6.61 3.74
N LEU A 435 1.91 7.70 4.52
CA LEU A 435 1.80 7.65 5.97
C LEU A 435 0.48 8.26 6.44
N PHE A 436 -0.14 7.62 7.44
CA PHE A 436 -1.34 8.13 8.10
C PHE A 436 -1.21 8.09 9.61
N ALA A 437 -1.76 9.10 10.27
CA ALA A 437 -1.91 9.14 11.72
C ALA A 437 -2.89 8.05 12.17
N ALA A 438 -2.49 7.25 13.18
CA ALA A 438 -3.32 6.16 13.69
C ALA A 438 -4.62 6.65 14.37
N GLY A 439 -4.65 7.90 14.82
CA GLY A 439 -5.76 8.50 15.56
C GLY A 439 -5.44 8.76 17.04
N ASN A 440 -6.37 9.41 17.74
CA ASN A 440 -6.15 9.78 19.16
C ASN A 440 -7.25 9.31 20.11
N ASP A 441 -7.86 8.19 19.77
CA ASP A 441 -8.95 7.59 20.54
C ASP A 441 -8.49 6.48 21.51
N GLY A 442 -7.15 6.42 21.77
CA GLY A 442 -6.59 5.52 22.77
C GLY A 442 -7.08 5.86 24.20
N PRO A 443 -6.79 5.01 25.19
CA PRO A 443 -5.90 3.86 25.19
C PRO A 443 -6.58 2.50 24.92
N ASN A 444 -7.85 2.48 24.53
CA ASN A 444 -8.55 1.25 24.24
C ASN A 444 -7.99 0.58 22.98
N THR A 445 -8.14 -0.74 22.88
CA THR A 445 -7.82 -1.53 21.69
C THR A 445 -8.85 -1.31 20.59
N GLY A 446 -8.47 -1.55 19.31
CA GLY A 446 -9.37 -1.43 18.17
C GLY A 446 -9.77 0.00 17.85
N THR A 447 -8.93 1.00 18.17
CA THR A 447 -9.27 2.44 18.01
C THR A 447 -8.52 3.13 16.86
N VAL A 448 -7.78 2.39 16.03
CA VAL A 448 -7.13 2.95 14.84
C VAL A 448 -8.22 3.36 13.84
N GLY A 449 -8.21 4.64 13.44
CA GLY A 449 -9.21 5.20 12.51
C GLY A 449 -8.81 4.98 11.04
N ALA A 450 -9.80 4.87 10.14
CA ALA A 450 -9.54 4.87 8.69
C ALA A 450 -9.10 6.28 8.22
N PRO A 451 -8.22 6.42 7.21
CA PRO A 451 -7.59 5.39 6.37
C PRO A 451 -6.36 4.67 6.98
N ALA A 452 -5.98 4.96 8.26
CA ALA A 452 -4.80 4.35 8.86
C ALA A 452 -4.93 2.82 9.06
N THR A 453 -6.13 2.26 8.90
CA THR A 453 -6.41 0.82 8.83
C THR A 453 -6.03 0.18 7.49
N ALA A 454 -5.63 0.94 6.47
CA ALA A 454 -5.17 0.42 5.19
C ALA A 454 -3.92 -0.47 5.36
N LYS A 455 -3.74 -1.46 4.48
CA LYS A 455 -2.65 -2.45 4.53
C LYS A 455 -1.32 -1.85 4.08
N ASN A 456 -1.34 -1.13 2.96
CA ASN A 456 -0.15 -0.78 2.17
C ASN A 456 0.53 0.51 2.64
N ILE A 457 0.02 1.15 3.68
CA ILE A 457 0.54 2.39 4.24
C ILE A 457 1.34 2.15 5.52
N ILE A 458 1.97 3.19 6.01
CA ILE A 458 2.57 3.22 7.34
C ILE A 458 1.62 3.97 8.27
N SER A 459 0.96 3.23 9.17
CA SER A 459 0.13 3.79 10.25
C SER A 459 1.01 4.15 11.44
N VAL A 460 0.94 5.39 11.91
CA VAL A 460 1.87 5.93 12.90
C VAL A 460 1.16 6.28 14.20
N GLY A 461 1.53 5.57 15.26
CA GLY A 461 1.12 5.87 16.63
C GLY A 461 2.06 6.88 17.30
N ASN A 462 1.71 7.31 18.52
CA ASN A 462 2.35 8.42 19.21
C ASN A 462 2.99 8.01 20.53
N HIS A 463 4.28 8.36 20.70
CA HIS A 463 4.97 8.25 21.99
C HIS A 463 5.49 9.59 22.52
N GLN A 464 5.87 9.61 23.81
CA GLN A 464 6.39 10.79 24.49
C GLN A 464 7.69 11.27 23.85
N ASN A 465 7.82 12.60 23.73
CA ASN A 465 8.99 13.26 23.17
C ASN A 465 9.82 14.07 24.19
N ARG A 466 9.33 14.25 25.42
CA ARG A 466 10.06 14.96 26.47
C ARG A 466 11.20 14.12 27.02
N TYR A 467 12.34 14.77 27.30
CA TYR A 467 13.49 14.14 27.97
C TYR A 467 13.34 13.98 29.45
N SER A 468 12.34 14.63 30.07
CA SER A 468 12.06 14.58 31.52
C SER A 468 10.78 13.80 31.78
N GLY A 469 10.76 13.00 32.82
CA GLY A 469 9.65 12.13 33.17
C GLY A 469 9.87 10.69 32.66
N ALA A 470 8.98 10.15 31.85
CA ALA A 470 9.10 8.87 31.22
C ALA A 470 9.16 9.04 29.70
N PRO A 471 10.34 9.35 29.12
CA PRO A 471 10.47 9.67 27.69
C PRO A 471 10.07 8.50 26.78
N ASP A 472 10.28 7.28 27.25
CA ASP A 472 9.94 6.05 26.52
C ASP A 472 8.57 5.53 26.96
N THR A 473 7.50 6.31 26.69
CA THR A 473 6.12 5.95 27.01
C THR A 473 5.20 6.24 25.84
N ILE A 474 4.31 5.32 25.53
CA ILE A 474 3.25 5.56 24.55
C ILE A 474 2.27 6.57 25.14
N MET A 475 1.89 7.58 24.35
CA MET A 475 0.89 8.56 24.78
C MET A 475 -0.46 7.90 24.95
N SER A 476 -1.17 8.23 26.03
CA SER A 476 -2.45 7.59 26.35
C SER A 476 -3.52 7.81 25.29
N GLY A 477 -3.46 8.92 24.56
CA GLY A 477 -4.38 9.20 23.46
C GLY A 477 -4.04 8.49 22.15
N SER A 478 -2.85 7.90 21.99
CA SER A 478 -2.53 7.18 20.75
C SER A 478 -3.50 6.04 20.52
N SER A 479 -4.16 6.03 19.36
CA SER A 479 -5.01 4.93 18.94
C SER A 479 -4.23 3.61 18.83
N ARG A 480 -4.91 2.49 19.08
CA ARG A 480 -4.31 1.17 19.21
C ARG A 480 -5.08 0.14 18.38
N GLY A 481 -4.35 -0.83 17.86
CA GLY A 481 -4.90 -1.99 17.18
C GLY A 481 -5.55 -3.01 18.13
N PRO A 482 -5.79 -4.23 17.61
CA PRO A 482 -5.65 -4.57 16.20
C PRO A 482 -6.76 -3.95 15.35
N THR A 483 -6.69 -4.12 14.02
CA THR A 483 -7.86 -3.89 13.16
C THR A 483 -8.90 -5.01 13.37
N ASP A 484 -10.11 -4.83 12.87
CA ASP A 484 -11.19 -5.81 13.04
C ASP A 484 -10.87 -7.16 12.38
N ASP A 485 -10.09 -7.16 11.29
CA ASP A 485 -9.57 -8.37 10.66
C ASP A 485 -8.28 -8.91 11.32
N GLY A 486 -7.85 -8.32 12.44
CA GLY A 486 -6.74 -8.80 13.27
C GLY A 486 -5.34 -8.35 12.83
N ARG A 487 -5.21 -7.45 11.84
CA ARG A 487 -3.90 -6.93 11.41
C ARG A 487 -3.26 -6.08 12.51
N ILE A 488 -1.93 -6.16 12.57
CA ILE A 488 -1.12 -5.36 13.49
C ILE A 488 -1.15 -3.90 13.04
N LYS A 489 -1.70 -3.03 13.87
CA LYS A 489 -1.71 -1.56 13.73
C LYS A 489 -1.59 -0.91 15.12
N PRO A 490 -0.97 0.31 15.24
CA PRO A 490 -0.22 0.99 14.19
C PRO A 490 0.96 0.12 13.69
N ASP A 491 1.53 0.44 12.52
CA ASP A 491 2.75 -0.27 12.05
C ASP A 491 3.96 0.09 12.91
N LEU A 492 4.06 1.37 13.28
CA LEU A 492 5.17 1.95 14.06
C LEU A 492 4.65 3.07 14.96
N ILE A 493 5.48 3.47 15.91
CA ILE A 493 5.29 4.70 16.67
C ILE A 493 6.44 5.68 16.42
N ALA A 494 6.11 6.97 16.47
CA ALA A 494 7.08 8.05 16.40
C ALA A 494 6.80 9.08 17.50
N PRO A 495 7.75 9.98 17.80
CA PRO A 495 7.52 11.01 18.79
C PRO A 495 6.43 11.99 18.34
N GLY A 496 5.38 12.12 19.10
CA GLY A 496 4.27 13.03 18.86
C GLY A 496 3.78 13.72 20.13
N GLY A 497 4.39 13.45 21.29
CA GLY A 497 4.03 14.10 22.55
C GLY A 497 4.80 15.42 22.76
N TYR A 498 4.14 16.57 22.74
CA TYR A 498 4.75 17.90 23.00
C TYR A 498 5.81 18.31 21.98
N VAL A 499 5.47 18.38 20.70
CA VAL A 499 6.35 18.76 19.56
C VAL A 499 6.27 20.24 19.28
N ARG A 500 7.38 20.91 19.15
CA ARG A 500 7.46 22.30 18.74
C ARG A 500 7.73 22.40 17.26
N SER A 501 6.87 23.13 16.58
CA SER A 501 6.96 23.37 15.14
C SER A 501 6.35 24.72 14.78
N CYS A 502 6.30 25.06 13.50
CA CYS A 502 5.85 26.35 13.02
C CYS A 502 4.43 26.69 13.48
N ARG A 503 4.23 27.96 13.74
CA ARG A 503 2.94 28.57 14.03
C ARG A 503 2.48 29.39 12.83
N ALA A 504 1.34 29.06 12.27
CA ALA A 504 0.70 29.89 11.25
C ALA A 504 0.39 31.27 11.85
N GLN A 505 0.87 32.32 11.18
CA GLN A 505 0.69 33.70 11.67
C GLN A 505 -0.72 34.21 11.42
N GLU A 506 -1.42 33.63 10.49
CA GLU A 506 -2.78 33.97 10.07
C GLU A 506 -3.87 33.14 10.76
N ALA A 507 -3.50 32.09 11.50
CA ALA A 507 -4.45 31.24 12.20
C ALA A 507 -5.19 31.99 13.31
N ALA A 508 -6.51 31.91 13.31
CA ALA A 508 -7.38 32.51 14.31
C ALA A 508 -7.34 31.75 15.64
N ASP A 509 -7.24 30.42 15.59
CA ASP A 509 -7.13 29.53 16.74
C ASP A 509 -5.80 28.76 16.70
N THR A 510 -5.06 28.85 17.77
CA THR A 510 -3.80 28.11 17.92
C THR A 510 -3.98 26.82 18.73
N GLY A 511 -5.22 26.39 18.95
CA GLY A 511 -5.55 25.19 19.70
C GLY A 511 -5.10 25.21 21.16
N SER A 512 -5.08 24.04 21.80
CA SER A 512 -4.68 23.84 23.18
C SER A 512 -3.16 23.72 23.34
N SER A 513 -2.41 24.68 22.80
CA SER A 513 -0.95 24.72 22.93
C SER A 513 -0.52 24.89 24.38
N THR A 514 0.42 24.07 24.84
CA THR A 514 1.03 24.20 26.18
C THR A 514 2.19 25.18 26.19
N TRP A 515 2.70 25.58 25.05
CA TRP A 515 3.75 26.58 24.86
C TRP A 515 3.66 27.20 23.46
N SER A 516 3.90 28.51 23.35
CA SER A 516 3.96 29.20 22.06
C SER A 516 4.95 30.35 22.08
N SER A 517 5.46 30.70 20.91
CA SER A 517 6.24 31.91 20.61
C SER A 517 5.63 32.63 19.41
N THR A 518 6.34 33.63 18.86
CA THR A 518 5.88 34.32 17.65
C THR A 518 5.75 33.37 16.46
N TYR A 519 6.74 32.50 16.24
CA TYR A 519 6.84 31.68 15.05
C TYR A 519 6.62 30.18 15.31
N TYR A 520 6.53 29.75 16.57
CA TYR A 520 6.41 28.33 16.91
C TYR A 520 5.39 28.11 18.02
N LEU A 521 4.83 26.92 18.03
CA LEU A 521 3.96 26.48 19.10
C LEU A 521 4.15 24.98 19.36
N GLU A 522 3.60 24.49 20.47
CA GLU A 522 3.73 23.10 20.91
C GLU A 522 2.39 22.39 20.87
N TYR A 523 2.29 21.30 20.10
CA TYR A 523 1.12 20.43 20.03
C TYR A 523 1.43 18.99 20.47
N THR A 524 0.41 18.14 20.61
CA THR A 524 0.53 16.72 20.97
C THR A 524 -0.50 15.88 20.23
N GLY A 525 -0.08 14.79 19.58
CA GLY A 525 -0.96 13.88 18.87
C GLY A 525 -0.25 12.91 17.92
N THR A 526 -0.98 11.96 17.36
CA THR A 526 -0.46 11.06 16.30
C THR A 526 -0.14 11.82 15.01
N SER A 527 -0.82 12.93 14.78
CA SER A 527 -0.55 13.81 13.65
C SER A 527 0.80 14.53 13.72
N MET A 528 1.49 14.50 14.88
CA MET A 528 2.86 14.97 15.03
C MET A 528 3.85 13.85 14.88
N ALA A 529 3.46 12.70 15.33
CA ALA A 529 4.21 11.49 15.09
C ALA A 529 4.35 11.20 13.59
N THR A 530 3.27 11.37 12.85
CA THR A 530 3.21 11.04 11.42
C THR A 530 4.17 11.87 10.55
N PRO A 531 4.21 13.20 10.62
CA PRO A 531 5.18 14.00 9.86
C PRO A 531 6.63 13.74 10.30
N ASN A 532 6.87 13.44 11.57
CA ASN A 532 8.18 13.02 12.03
C ASN A 532 8.62 11.70 11.39
N ALA A 533 7.74 10.71 11.33
CA ALA A 533 7.98 9.46 10.61
C ALA A 533 8.13 9.68 9.09
N ALA A 534 7.36 10.62 8.51
CA ALA A 534 7.46 10.96 7.10
C ALA A 534 8.82 11.58 6.74
N GLY A 535 9.34 12.46 7.58
CA GLY A 535 10.70 12.99 7.41
C GLY A 535 11.76 11.89 7.48
N ALA A 536 11.61 10.91 8.39
CA ALA A 536 12.50 9.75 8.44
C ALA A 536 12.38 8.87 7.18
N ALA A 537 11.16 8.65 6.68
CA ALA A 537 10.92 7.94 5.42
C ALA A 537 11.55 8.66 4.22
N THR A 538 11.51 9.98 4.20
CA THR A 538 12.13 10.82 3.17
C THR A 538 13.65 10.66 3.18
N MET A 539 14.30 10.68 4.34
CA MET A 539 15.74 10.43 4.48
C MET A 539 16.13 8.99 4.09
N ILE A 540 15.25 8.00 4.30
CA ILE A 540 15.47 6.62 3.82
C ILE A 540 15.44 6.58 2.28
N ARG A 541 14.53 7.30 1.64
CA ARG A 541 14.47 7.38 0.18
C ARG A 541 15.73 8.05 -0.39
N GLU A 542 16.11 9.20 0.17
CA GLU A 542 17.37 9.87 -0.17
C GLU A 542 18.57 8.92 -0.04
N TYR A 543 18.68 8.19 1.07
CA TYR A 543 19.73 7.19 1.25
C TYR A 543 19.72 6.11 0.16
N LEU A 544 18.54 5.56 -0.16
CA LEU A 544 18.41 4.53 -1.18
C LEU A 544 18.82 5.04 -2.57
N GLU A 545 18.42 6.25 -2.92
CA GLU A 545 18.67 6.83 -4.23
C GLU A 545 20.12 7.33 -4.38
N GLU A 546 20.63 8.07 -3.40
CA GLU A 546 21.93 8.76 -3.51
C GLU A 546 23.11 7.92 -3.03
N ILE A 547 22.94 7.16 -1.94
CA ILE A 547 24.04 6.40 -1.31
C ILE A 547 24.03 4.94 -1.73
N ALA A 548 22.88 4.27 -1.62
CA ALA A 548 22.74 2.87 -2.00
C ALA A 548 22.58 2.67 -3.51
N GLN A 549 22.49 3.75 -4.28
CA GLN A 549 22.33 3.75 -5.75
C GLN A 549 21.16 2.86 -6.21
N ARG A 550 20.06 2.91 -5.45
CA ARG A 550 18.84 2.14 -5.72
C ARG A 550 17.72 3.13 -6.07
N PRO A 551 17.63 3.56 -7.33
CA PRO A 551 16.65 4.54 -7.75
C PRO A 551 15.24 3.98 -7.68
N SER A 552 14.28 4.87 -7.48
CA SER A 552 12.83 4.55 -7.52
C SER A 552 12.43 3.39 -6.59
N PRO A 553 12.75 3.45 -5.28
CA PRO A 553 12.39 2.37 -4.34
C PRO A 553 10.87 2.27 -4.18
N GLN A 554 10.38 1.04 -3.94
CA GLN A 554 8.99 0.81 -3.58
C GLN A 554 8.65 1.47 -2.23
N GLY A 555 7.40 1.92 -2.04
CA GLY A 555 6.89 2.32 -0.74
C GLY A 555 6.94 1.19 0.28
N ALA A 556 6.70 -0.04 -0.16
CA ALA A 556 6.86 -1.26 0.63
C ALA A 556 8.31 -1.45 1.14
N LEU A 557 9.34 -1.08 0.35
CA LEU A 557 10.73 -1.13 0.82
C LEU A 557 11.00 -0.13 1.93
N VAL A 558 10.49 1.09 1.81
CA VAL A 558 10.64 2.10 2.85
C VAL A 558 9.96 1.62 4.15
N LYS A 559 8.76 1.06 4.05
CA LYS A 559 8.06 0.43 5.19
C LYS A 559 8.87 -0.71 5.80
N ALA A 560 9.40 -1.62 4.99
CA ALA A 560 10.24 -2.72 5.47
C ALA A 560 11.50 -2.25 6.20
N LEU A 561 12.17 -1.22 5.68
CA LEU A 561 13.36 -0.64 6.30
C LEU A 561 13.04 0.08 7.60
N MET A 562 11.95 0.85 7.68
CA MET A 562 11.51 1.47 8.92
C MET A 562 11.25 0.43 10.01
N VAL A 563 10.61 -0.69 9.66
CA VAL A 563 10.38 -1.81 10.59
C VAL A 563 11.67 -2.55 10.91
N LEU A 564 12.59 -2.71 9.96
CA LEU A 564 13.88 -3.37 10.18
C LEU A 564 14.68 -2.66 11.29
N GLY A 565 14.69 -1.32 11.27
CA GLY A 565 15.40 -0.51 12.25
C GLY A 565 14.60 -0.18 13.52
N ALA A 566 13.30 -0.44 13.52
CA ALA A 566 12.45 -0.12 14.66
C ALA A 566 12.92 -0.81 15.94
N THR A 567 12.81 -0.06 17.05
CA THR A 567 13.24 -0.51 18.39
C THR A 567 12.04 -0.55 19.33
N ASP A 568 11.93 -1.62 20.07
CA ASP A 568 10.94 -1.85 21.12
C ASP A 568 10.94 -0.73 22.16
N LEU A 569 9.78 -0.35 22.65
CA LEU A 569 9.61 0.71 23.65
C LEU A 569 9.20 0.13 25.01
N GLY A 570 10.13 0.06 25.92
CA GLY A 570 9.86 -0.40 27.29
C GLY A 570 10.11 -1.88 27.49
N SER A 571 9.05 -2.65 27.75
CA SER A 571 9.16 -4.11 27.92
C SER A 571 9.23 -4.78 26.55
N ARG A 572 10.05 -5.81 26.43
CA ARG A 572 10.22 -6.50 25.18
C ARG A 572 9.04 -7.37 24.83
N ASP A 573 8.13 -6.85 23.99
CA ASP A 573 6.88 -7.48 23.64
C ASP A 573 6.37 -7.20 22.22
N ILE A 574 7.22 -6.65 21.33
CA ILE A 574 6.88 -6.48 19.92
C ILE A 574 6.70 -7.82 19.20
N PRO A 575 5.79 -7.91 18.19
CA PRO A 575 4.81 -6.87 17.86
C PRO A 575 3.65 -6.84 18.87
N ASN A 576 3.07 -5.65 19.07
CA ASN A 576 1.89 -5.50 19.90
C ASN A 576 0.98 -4.37 19.39
N ASP A 577 -0.27 -4.34 19.86
CA ASP A 577 -1.30 -3.40 19.40
C ASP A 577 -1.08 -1.95 19.84
N ASN A 578 -0.09 -1.66 20.66
CA ASN A 578 0.19 -0.32 21.17
C ASN A 578 1.21 0.44 20.35
N GLU A 579 2.24 -0.27 19.86
CA GLU A 579 3.39 0.29 19.16
C GLU A 579 3.73 -0.40 17.84
N GLY A 580 2.96 -1.43 17.49
CA GLY A 580 3.24 -2.25 16.32
C GLY A 580 4.62 -2.91 16.42
N TRP A 581 5.52 -2.57 15.51
CA TRP A 581 6.89 -3.08 15.45
C TRP A 581 7.91 -2.23 16.24
N GLY A 582 7.42 -1.22 16.98
CA GLY A 582 8.24 -0.37 17.84
C GLY A 582 8.43 1.06 17.32
N LYS A 583 9.30 1.82 17.96
CA LYS A 583 9.59 3.21 17.62
C LYS A 583 10.57 3.34 16.45
N VAL A 584 10.34 4.34 15.62
CA VAL A 584 11.26 4.72 14.52
C VAL A 584 12.66 4.99 15.05
N ASN A 585 13.67 4.38 14.43
CA ASN A 585 15.07 4.57 14.76
C ASN A 585 15.93 4.52 13.49
N LEU A 586 16.18 5.68 12.91
CA LEU A 586 16.88 5.79 11.63
C LEU A 586 18.34 5.32 11.70
N ARG A 587 18.97 5.44 12.87
CA ARG A 587 20.33 4.91 13.10
C ARG A 587 20.38 3.39 12.92
N GLU A 588 19.43 2.67 13.52
CA GLU A 588 19.36 1.21 13.37
C GLU A 588 18.81 0.79 12.00
N THR A 589 18.10 1.69 11.30
CA THR A 589 17.60 1.46 9.93
C THR A 589 18.73 1.51 8.90
N LEU A 590 19.64 2.50 8.96
CA LEU A 590 20.58 2.78 7.88
C LEU A 590 22.03 2.41 8.22
N ALA A 591 22.40 2.46 9.50
CA ALA A 591 23.76 2.21 9.97
C ALA A 591 23.74 1.60 11.38
N PRO A 592 23.36 0.32 11.51
CA PRO A 592 23.21 -0.35 12.80
C PRO A 592 24.43 -0.20 13.69
N THR A 593 24.22 0.13 14.96
CA THR A 593 25.28 0.37 15.93
C THR A 593 26.14 -0.87 16.21
N SER A 594 25.56 -2.05 16.00
CA SER A 594 26.25 -3.33 16.13
C SER A 594 27.28 -3.62 15.02
N GLY A 595 27.33 -2.79 13.96
CA GLY A 595 28.17 -3.06 12.77
C GLY A 595 27.64 -4.17 11.89
N GLN A 596 26.33 -4.45 11.93
CA GLN A 596 25.65 -5.37 11.03
C GLN A 596 25.54 -4.77 9.63
N GLY A 597 25.59 -5.62 8.61
CA GLY A 597 25.21 -5.24 7.25
C GLY A 597 23.70 -5.26 7.04
N ILE A 598 23.26 -4.50 6.04
CA ILE A 598 21.87 -4.46 5.57
C ILE A 598 21.87 -4.83 4.09
N TRP A 599 20.95 -5.68 3.71
CA TRP A 599 20.71 -6.05 2.32
C TRP A 599 19.19 -5.93 2.02
N VAL A 600 18.86 -5.53 0.77
CA VAL A 600 17.47 -5.33 0.36
C VAL A 600 17.22 -5.85 -1.06
N ASP A 601 15.99 -6.30 -1.31
CA ASP A 601 15.44 -6.51 -2.65
C ASP A 601 13.99 -5.99 -2.69
N ASP A 602 13.67 -5.16 -3.67
CA ASP A 602 12.33 -4.65 -3.95
C ASP A 602 11.98 -4.73 -5.45
N ARG A 603 12.73 -5.56 -6.19
CA ARG A 603 12.55 -5.74 -7.64
C ARG A 603 11.95 -7.09 -8.01
N SER A 604 11.94 -8.02 -7.08
CA SER A 604 11.36 -9.35 -7.29
C SER A 604 9.84 -9.32 -7.25
N VAL A 605 9.23 -10.21 -8.04
CA VAL A 605 7.78 -10.42 -8.11
C VAL A 605 7.46 -11.91 -8.01
N LEU A 606 6.28 -12.25 -7.48
CA LEU A 606 5.73 -13.61 -7.51
C LEU A 606 4.41 -13.57 -8.28
N SER A 607 4.19 -14.54 -9.16
CA SER A 607 3.13 -14.49 -10.16
C SER A 607 2.02 -15.53 -9.98
N GLY A 608 2.00 -16.22 -8.85
CA GLY A 608 0.97 -17.22 -8.57
C GLY A 608 1.29 -18.07 -7.36
N SER A 609 0.27 -18.69 -6.80
CA SER A 609 0.39 -19.60 -5.67
C SER A 609 1.37 -20.75 -5.99
N GLY A 610 2.24 -21.03 -5.02
CA GLY A 610 3.31 -22.02 -5.18
C GLY A 610 4.64 -21.45 -5.64
N ASN A 611 4.69 -20.25 -6.18
CA ASN A 611 5.95 -19.60 -6.54
C ASN A 611 6.73 -19.16 -5.28
N SER A 612 8.04 -19.14 -5.37
CA SER A 612 8.89 -18.68 -4.26
C SER A 612 10.20 -18.11 -4.77
N LYS A 613 10.78 -17.19 -4.00
CA LYS A 613 12.13 -16.63 -4.19
C LYS A 613 12.96 -16.93 -2.95
N SER A 614 14.20 -17.39 -3.14
CA SER A 614 15.11 -17.72 -2.04
C SER A 614 16.39 -16.89 -2.13
N TYR A 615 16.90 -16.51 -0.96
CA TYR A 615 18.13 -15.77 -0.76
C TYR A 615 18.97 -16.47 0.30
N THR A 616 20.30 -16.43 0.18
CA THR A 616 21.22 -17.07 1.12
C THR A 616 22.20 -16.07 1.69
N PHE A 617 22.36 -16.08 3.00
CA PHE A 617 23.22 -15.15 3.72
C PHE A 617 24.19 -15.92 4.63
N ASN A 618 25.45 -15.47 4.69
CA ASN A 618 26.42 -16.03 5.60
C ASN A 618 26.56 -15.16 6.85
N ILE A 619 25.91 -15.55 7.93
CA ILE A 619 26.02 -14.86 9.21
C ILE A 619 27.33 -15.23 9.90
N THR A 620 28.18 -14.24 10.16
CA THR A 620 29.55 -14.43 10.65
C THR A 620 29.69 -14.29 12.15
N GLN A 621 28.71 -13.69 12.83
CA GLN A 621 28.73 -13.47 14.29
C GLN A 621 27.33 -13.62 14.85
N SER A 622 27.18 -14.18 16.04
CA SER A 622 25.87 -14.39 16.70
C SER A 622 25.37 -13.16 17.47
N ASN A 623 26.29 -12.27 17.89
CA ASN A 623 25.92 -11.06 18.61
C ASN A 623 25.26 -10.04 17.66
N GLY A 624 24.26 -9.31 18.15
CA GLY A 624 23.48 -8.34 17.38
C GLY A 624 22.32 -8.94 16.60
N GLY A 625 22.21 -10.27 16.58
CA GLY A 625 21.07 -10.98 16.04
C GLY A 625 20.95 -11.00 14.51
N PHE A 626 19.82 -11.48 14.04
CA PHE A 626 19.39 -11.51 12.65
C PHE A 626 17.96 -10.99 12.58
N LYS A 627 17.66 -10.08 11.67
CA LYS A 627 16.31 -9.59 11.42
C LYS A 627 16.04 -9.56 9.92
N SER A 628 14.88 -10.07 9.52
CA SER A 628 14.38 -9.98 8.15
C SER A 628 12.95 -9.45 8.17
N VAL A 629 12.64 -8.56 7.24
CA VAL A 629 11.33 -7.95 7.09
C VAL A 629 10.90 -8.08 5.63
N LEU A 630 9.78 -8.75 5.42
CA LEU A 630 9.08 -8.83 4.15
C LEU A 630 7.89 -7.85 4.21
N ALA A 631 7.72 -7.01 3.20
CA ALA A 631 6.55 -6.17 3.02
C ALA A 631 6.13 -6.14 1.55
N TRP A 632 4.84 -6.01 1.31
CA TRP A 632 4.33 -5.85 -0.05
C TRP A 632 3.12 -4.94 -0.08
N SER A 633 3.01 -4.17 -1.15
CA SER A 633 1.79 -3.44 -1.46
C SER A 633 0.83 -4.39 -2.14
N ASP A 634 -0.02 -5.03 -1.32
CA ASP A 634 -1.01 -6.00 -1.74
C ASP A 634 -2.09 -5.35 -2.62
N GLU A 635 -2.78 -6.11 -3.46
CA GLU A 635 -3.99 -5.60 -4.11
C GLU A 635 -5.00 -5.12 -3.05
N ARG A 636 -5.82 -4.12 -3.40
CA ARG A 636 -6.83 -3.58 -2.47
C ARG A 636 -7.69 -4.72 -1.92
N GLY A 637 -7.99 -4.66 -0.65
CA GLY A 637 -8.97 -5.53 -0.02
C GLY A 637 -10.38 -5.18 -0.49
N SER A 638 -11.36 -5.79 0.15
CA SER A 638 -12.77 -5.48 -0.10
C SER A 638 -13.47 -5.15 1.21
N THR A 639 -14.19 -4.04 1.25
CA THR A 639 -15.03 -3.67 2.41
C THR A 639 -16.13 -4.71 2.70
N PHE A 640 -16.32 -5.69 1.82
CA PHE A 640 -17.27 -6.78 1.95
C PHE A 640 -16.65 -8.06 2.51
N SER A 641 -15.33 -8.10 2.67
CA SER A 641 -14.59 -9.25 3.20
C SER A 641 -14.20 -9.02 4.65
N SER A 642 -14.24 -10.05 5.46
CA SER A 642 -13.75 -10.01 6.84
C SER A 642 -12.23 -10.17 6.95
N ASN A 643 -11.54 -10.62 5.89
CA ASN A 643 -10.09 -10.65 5.78
C ASN A 643 -9.68 -9.80 4.56
N GLN A 644 -8.79 -8.86 4.79
CA GLN A 644 -8.42 -7.89 3.76
C GLN A 644 -7.21 -8.28 2.93
N LEU A 645 -6.47 -9.32 3.33
CA LEU A 645 -5.32 -9.80 2.57
C LEU A 645 -5.79 -10.51 1.29
N VAL A 646 -5.27 -10.08 0.12
CA VAL A 646 -5.61 -10.61 -1.19
C VAL A 646 -4.54 -11.58 -1.68
N ASN A 647 -3.26 -11.17 -1.66
CA ASN A 647 -2.14 -12.02 -1.96
C ASN A 647 -1.37 -12.30 -0.67
N ASN A 648 -1.31 -13.57 -0.26
CA ASN A 648 -0.57 -13.99 0.92
C ASN A 648 0.83 -14.41 0.56
N LEU A 649 1.81 -13.63 0.95
CA LEU A 649 3.23 -13.97 0.86
C LEU A 649 3.76 -14.36 2.24
N ASP A 650 4.37 -15.54 2.36
CA ASP A 650 4.96 -16.01 3.61
C ASP A 650 6.48 -15.83 3.62
N LEU A 651 7.00 -15.32 4.73
CA LEU A 651 8.44 -15.30 5.04
C LEU A 651 8.83 -16.57 5.80
N GLU A 652 9.65 -17.39 5.18
CA GLU A 652 10.24 -18.58 5.82
C GLU A 652 11.76 -18.44 5.91
N ILE A 653 12.32 -18.61 7.09
CA ILE A 653 13.77 -18.50 7.29
C ILE A 653 14.29 -19.80 7.89
N THR A 654 15.30 -20.38 7.22
CA THR A 654 15.97 -21.60 7.68
C THR A 654 17.36 -21.28 8.21
N ALA A 655 17.60 -21.58 9.48
CA ALA A 655 18.90 -21.44 10.14
C ALA A 655 19.90 -22.52 9.68
N PRO A 656 21.22 -22.36 9.95
CA PRO A 656 22.24 -23.37 9.64
C PRO A 656 22.00 -24.74 10.25
N SER A 657 21.33 -24.80 11.40
CA SER A 657 20.89 -26.04 12.06
C SER A 657 19.76 -26.77 11.35
N GLY A 658 19.10 -26.12 10.39
CA GLY A 658 17.85 -26.58 9.78
C GLY A 658 16.59 -26.16 10.55
N THR A 659 16.72 -25.34 11.60
CA THR A 659 15.58 -24.77 12.31
C THR A 659 14.86 -23.77 11.42
N VAL A 660 13.53 -23.88 11.31
CA VAL A 660 12.69 -23.03 10.50
C VAL A 660 11.91 -22.03 11.37
N TYR A 661 11.94 -20.75 10.96
CA TYR A 661 11.18 -19.65 11.54
C TYR A 661 10.22 -19.13 10.51
N LEU A 662 8.98 -18.89 10.92
CA LEU A 662 7.92 -18.28 10.09
C LEU A 662 7.76 -16.81 10.45
N GLY A 663 7.37 -16.01 9.47
CA GLY A 663 7.07 -14.59 9.67
C GLY A 663 5.97 -14.41 10.73
N ASN A 664 6.13 -13.41 11.57
CA ASN A 664 5.20 -13.02 12.63
C ASN A 664 4.93 -14.09 13.73
N ASP A 665 5.66 -15.22 13.76
CA ASP A 665 5.58 -16.18 14.86
C ASP A 665 6.48 -15.72 16.02
N PHE A 666 5.92 -14.97 16.97
CA PHE A 666 6.63 -14.28 18.04
C PHE A 666 6.22 -14.69 19.43
N ALA A 667 7.20 -14.69 20.36
CA ALA A 667 6.96 -14.70 21.80
C ALA A 667 8.04 -13.89 22.51
N SER A 668 7.64 -13.05 23.46
CA SER A 668 8.54 -12.20 24.24
C SER A 668 9.46 -11.34 23.39
N GLY A 669 8.92 -10.74 22.32
CA GLY A 669 9.63 -9.80 21.45
C GLY A 669 10.68 -10.41 20.51
N GLN A 670 10.64 -11.71 20.26
CA GLN A 670 11.47 -12.38 19.25
C GLN A 670 10.74 -13.55 18.60
N SER A 671 11.24 -13.98 17.43
CA SER A 671 10.65 -15.10 16.71
C SER A 671 10.84 -16.43 17.46
N THR A 672 9.78 -17.26 17.37
CA THR A 672 9.74 -18.64 17.87
C THR A 672 9.62 -19.63 16.72
N THR A 673 9.47 -20.90 17.03
CA THR A 673 9.32 -21.98 16.06
C THR A 673 8.10 -22.84 16.36
N GLY A 674 7.49 -23.40 15.32
CA GLY A 674 6.37 -24.33 15.46
C GLY A 674 4.99 -23.69 15.53
N GLY A 675 4.90 -22.38 15.29
CA GLY A 675 3.64 -21.66 15.04
C GLY A 675 3.09 -21.88 13.63
N ASN A 676 2.14 -21.04 13.25
CA ASN A 676 1.53 -21.03 11.93
C ASN A 676 2.07 -19.84 11.11
N ALA A 677 2.00 -19.95 9.78
CA ALA A 677 2.22 -18.80 8.90
C ALA A 677 1.14 -17.72 9.13
N ASP A 678 1.51 -16.47 8.98
CA ASP A 678 0.59 -15.34 9.01
C ASP A 678 -0.26 -15.33 7.73
N THR A 679 -1.56 -15.11 7.85
CA THR A 679 -2.52 -15.10 6.73
C THR A 679 -3.34 -13.81 6.68
N ILE A 680 -2.96 -12.80 7.46
CA ILE A 680 -3.74 -11.57 7.59
C ILE A 680 -2.90 -10.30 7.37
N ASN A 681 -1.60 -10.30 7.66
CA ASN A 681 -0.73 -9.14 7.49
C ASN A 681 0.01 -9.17 6.15
N ASN A 682 0.19 -7.99 5.53
CA ASN A 682 1.06 -7.78 4.38
C ASN A 682 2.45 -7.24 4.77
N LEU A 683 2.85 -7.57 5.98
CA LEU A 683 4.17 -7.32 6.53
C LEU A 683 4.53 -8.47 7.47
N GLU A 684 5.66 -9.13 7.21
CA GLU A 684 6.14 -10.24 8.02
C GLU A 684 7.56 -10.02 8.50
N VAL A 685 7.81 -10.37 9.74
CA VAL A 685 9.10 -10.17 10.41
C VAL A 685 9.58 -11.47 11.04
N VAL A 686 10.88 -11.72 10.88
CA VAL A 686 11.62 -12.67 11.70
C VAL A 686 12.72 -11.91 12.43
N LEU A 687 12.77 -12.03 13.75
CA LEU A 687 13.78 -11.40 14.63
C LEU A 687 14.36 -12.42 15.60
N ILE A 688 15.67 -12.60 15.52
CA ILE A 688 16.42 -13.57 16.34
C ILE A 688 17.58 -12.84 16.99
N ASP A 689 17.63 -12.81 18.32
CA ASP A 689 18.64 -12.05 19.07
C ASP A 689 20.04 -12.64 19.00
N SER A 690 20.12 -13.95 18.96
CA SER A 690 21.38 -14.70 18.95
C SER A 690 21.36 -15.63 17.76
N ALA A 691 21.71 -15.11 16.59
CA ALA A 691 21.70 -15.86 15.36
C ALA A 691 22.83 -16.92 15.35
N GLU A 692 22.56 -18.08 14.80
CA GLU A 692 23.58 -19.09 14.54
C GLU A 692 24.59 -18.57 13.50
N VAL A 693 25.90 -18.85 13.70
CA VAL A 693 26.89 -18.57 12.68
C VAL A 693 26.82 -19.62 11.58
N GLY A 694 26.77 -19.18 10.33
CA GLY A 694 26.67 -20.07 9.17
C GLY A 694 25.71 -19.54 8.10
N ILE A 695 25.33 -20.42 7.19
CA ILE A 695 24.49 -20.08 6.05
C ILE A 695 23.01 -20.14 6.44
N TRP A 696 22.32 -19.02 6.27
CA TRP A 696 20.88 -18.85 6.45
C TRP A 696 20.21 -18.78 5.09
N THR A 697 19.05 -19.39 4.97
CA THR A 697 18.17 -19.25 3.81
C THR A 697 16.93 -18.43 4.17
N VAL A 698 16.70 -17.36 3.44
CA VAL A 698 15.48 -16.53 3.51
C VAL A 698 14.63 -16.85 2.29
N LYS A 699 13.41 -17.24 2.49
CA LYS A 699 12.50 -17.64 1.40
C LYS A 699 11.19 -16.86 1.51
N VAL A 700 10.79 -16.25 0.40
CA VAL A 700 9.46 -15.63 0.21
C VAL A 700 8.63 -16.58 -0.62
N LYS A 701 7.44 -16.91 -0.17
CA LYS A 701 6.51 -17.84 -0.82
C LYS A 701 5.20 -17.14 -1.12
N ASP A 702 4.66 -17.36 -2.29
CA ASP A 702 3.27 -17.00 -2.62
C ASP A 702 2.38 -18.19 -2.27
N THR A 703 1.69 -18.11 -1.15
CA THR A 703 0.87 -19.21 -0.61
C THR A 703 -0.60 -19.09 -0.97
N LEU A 704 -1.06 -17.87 -1.26
CA LEU A 704 -2.39 -17.61 -1.79
C LEU A 704 -2.33 -16.36 -2.69
N HIS A 705 -2.68 -16.51 -3.94
CA HIS A 705 -2.69 -15.44 -4.93
C HIS A 705 -4.14 -15.15 -5.37
N GLY A 706 -4.82 -14.29 -4.63
CA GLY A 706 -6.21 -13.86 -4.92
C GLY A 706 -6.29 -12.72 -5.92
N GLY A 707 -5.20 -11.95 -6.08
CA GLY A 707 -5.10 -10.80 -6.96
C GLY A 707 -5.13 -11.13 -8.46
N SER A 708 -5.12 -10.11 -9.30
CA SER A 708 -5.22 -10.26 -10.77
C SER A 708 -3.87 -10.14 -11.48
N THR A 709 -2.83 -9.74 -10.77
CA THR A 709 -1.51 -9.41 -11.31
C THR A 709 -0.42 -10.00 -10.42
N ALA A 710 0.79 -10.18 -10.99
CA ALA A 710 1.96 -10.56 -10.21
C ALA A 710 2.16 -9.63 -9.01
N GLN A 711 2.53 -10.19 -7.87
CA GLN A 711 2.72 -9.46 -6.62
C GLN A 711 4.20 -9.07 -6.47
N PRO A 712 4.55 -7.77 -6.62
CA PRO A 712 5.85 -7.27 -6.23
C PRO A 712 5.97 -7.26 -4.70
N PHE A 713 7.17 -7.46 -4.19
CA PHE A 713 7.45 -7.41 -2.76
C PHE A 713 8.79 -6.74 -2.49
N ALA A 714 8.96 -6.30 -1.26
CA ALA A 714 10.20 -5.78 -0.74
C ALA A 714 10.66 -6.63 0.45
N ILE A 715 11.93 -6.99 0.47
CA ILE A 715 12.54 -7.69 1.58
C ILE A 715 13.79 -6.96 2.03
N ALA A 716 13.94 -6.81 3.34
CA ALA A 716 15.13 -6.24 3.97
C ALA A 716 15.70 -7.23 5.00
N VAL A 717 17.01 -7.41 5.00
CA VAL A 717 17.71 -8.34 5.88
C VAL A 717 18.84 -7.62 6.58
N ARG A 718 19.00 -7.86 7.89
CA ARG A 718 20.06 -7.32 8.73
C ARG A 718 20.77 -8.42 9.52
N GLY A 719 22.12 -8.40 9.52
CA GLY A 719 22.92 -9.33 10.29
C GLY A 719 24.41 -9.09 10.10
N HIS A 720 25.25 -9.70 10.96
CA HIS A 720 26.70 -9.64 10.80
C HIS A 720 27.16 -10.49 9.61
N GLY A 721 27.83 -9.87 8.64
CA GLY A 721 28.30 -10.52 7.44
C GLY A 721 27.18 -10.85 6.47
N VAL A 722 26.07 -10.12 6.52
CA VAL A 722 25.01 -10.23 5.53
C VAL A 722 25.59 -9.88 4.16
N ASN A 723 25.86 -10.92 3.39
CA ASN A 723 26.21 -10.87 1.99
C ASN A 723 25.37 -11.92 1.28
N ASP A 724 24.71 -11.55 0.23
CA ASP A 724 24.03 -12.51 -0.62
C ASP A 724 25.06 -13.44 -1.28
N LEU A 725 24.85 -14.73 -1.17
CA LEU A 725 25.74 -15.74 -1.76
C LEU A 725 25.40 -16.06 -3.22
N ARG A 726 24.35 -15.44 -3.76
CA ARG A 726 24.05 -15.57 -5.19
C ARG A 726 25.17 -14.95 -6.02
N PRO A 727 25.48 -15.51 -7.18
CA PRO A 727 26.41 -14.83 -8.08
C PRO A 727 25.86 -13.44 -8.44
N ASP A 728 26.70 -12.45 -8.29
CA ASP A 728 26.42 -11.06 -8.68
C ASP A 728 27.15 -10.74 -9.98
N PRO A 729 26.61 -9.85 -10.77
CA PRO A 729 25.44 -8.98 -10.59
C PRO A 729 24.09 -9.67 -10.83
N GLU A 730 23.03 -9.16 -10.20
CA GLU A 730 21.64 -9.58 -10.47
C GLU A 730 20.90 -8.42 -11.14
N PHE A 731 20.18 -8.68 -12.23
CA PHE A 731 19.62 -7.64 -13.07
C PHE A 731 18.11 -7.79 -13.29
N ILE A 732 17.37 -6.67 -13.33
CA ILE A 732 15.99 -6.61 -13.78
C ILE A 732 15.90 -5.81 -15.08
N VAL A 733 15.17 -6.35 -16.06
CA VAL A 733 14.87 -5.68 -17.32
C VAL A 733 13.42 -5.20 -17.27
N ASP A 734 13.21 -3.89 -17.40
CA ASP A 734 11.89 -3.28 -17.46
C ASP A 734 11.14 -3.65 -18.75
N ALA A 735 9.82 -3.43 -18.77
CA ALA A 735 9.02 -3.66 -19.96
C ALA A 735 9.53 -2.82 -21.15
N PHE A 736 9.49 -3.41 -22.34
CA PHE A 736 9.89 -2.70 -23.54
C PHE A 736 8.86 -1.63 -23.94
N GLU A 737 9.32 -0.40 -24.09
CA GLU A 737 8.57 0.65 -24.75
C GLU A 737 8.86 0.63 -26.26
N MET A 738 7.81 0.70 -27.06
CA MET A 738 7.92 0.74 -28.51
C MET A 738 7.56 2.13 -29.07
N SER A 739 8.38 2.65 -29.96
CA SER A 739 8.09 3.94 -30.63
C SER A 739 6.87 3.89 -31.56
N VAL A 740 6.40 2.72 -31.93
CA VAL A 740 5.22 2.51 -32.81
C VAL A 740 4.34 1.42 -32.23
N SER A 741 3.08 1.73 -31.93
CA SER A 741 2.15 0.79 -31.30
C SER A 741 1.64 -0.33 -32.23
N ILE A 742 1.60 -0.10 -33.52
CA ILE A 742 1.17 -1.08 -34.55
C ILE A 742 2.10 -0.98 -35.75
N PRO A 743 3.27 -1.63 -35.72
CA PRO A 743 4.25 -1.51 -36.80
C PRO A 743 3.84 -2.28 -38.06
N GLN A 744 4.25 -1.78 -39.21
CA GLN A 744 4.10 -2.42 -40.51
C GLN A 744 5.45 -2.97 -40.99
N VAL A 745 5.43 -3.87 -41.96
CA VAL A 745 6.66 -4.41 -42.56
C VAL A 745 7.43 -3.28 -43.24
N GLY A 746 8.65 -3.03 -42.76
CA GLY A 746 9.54 -1.96 -43.25
C GLY A 746 9.61 -0.72 -42.34
N ASP A 747 8.81 -0.63 -41.29
CA ASP A 747 8.93 0.45 -40.32
C ASP A 747 10.21 0.29 -39.49
N GLN A 748 10.84 1.42 -39.20
CA GLN A 748 11.91 1.48 -38.20
C GLN A 748 11.27 1.68 -36.82
N ILE A 749 11.57 0.77 -35.88
CA ILE A 749 11.01 0.77 -34.54
C ILE A 749 12.15 0.94 -33.56
N GLN A 750 12.00 1.88 -32.63
CA GLN A 750 12.86 1.98 -31.46
C GLN A 750 12.22 1.20 -30.32
N LEU A 751 12.95 0.27 -29.76
CA LEU A 751 12.63 -0.39 -28.49
C LEU A 751 13.49 0.25 -27.40
N THR A 752 12.84 0.66 -26.34
CA THR A 752 13.50 1.22 -25.17
C THR A 752 13.15 0.39 -23.95
N THR A 753 14.15 0.03 -23.17
CA THR A 753 13.96 -0.61 -21.87
C THR A 753 14.95 -0.06 -20.87
N LYS A 754 14.62 -0.14 -19.58
CA LYS A 754 15.55 0.16 -18.50
C LYS A 754 16.03 -1.17 -17.92
N VAL A 755 17.32 -1.23 -17.64
CA VAL A 755 17.95 -2.41 -17.04
C VAL A 755 18.60 -1.96 -15.73
N PHE A 756 18.28 -2.62 -14.63
CA PHE A 756 18.71 -2.25 -13.28
C PHE A 756 19.52 -3.39 -12.65
N ASN A 757 20.67 -3.06 -12.09
CA ASN A 757 21.38 -3.99 -11.24
C ASN A 757 20.75 -3.97 -9.83
N VAL A 758 20.16 -5.07 -9.43
CA VAL A 758 19.56 -5.26 -8.11
C VAL A 758 20.44 -6.13 -7.20
N GLY A 759 21.58 -6.57 -7.73
CA GLY A 759 22.61 -7.28 -6.98
C GLY A 759 23.44 -6.34 -6.08
N ASN A 760 24.23 -6.94 -5.20
CA ASN A 760 25.04 -6.23 -4.21
C ASN A 760 26.40 -5.76 -4.75
N VAL A 761 26.76 -6.14 -5.97
CA VAL A 761 28.03 -5.79 -6.60
C VAL A 761 27.80 -4.93 -7.82
N ARG A 762 28.57 -3.84 -7.95
CA ARG A 762 28.55 -3.00 -9.14
C ARG A 762 28.96 -3.81 -10.37
N ALA A 763 28.15 -3.78 -11.41
CA ALA A 763 28.52 -4.30 -12.72
C ALA A 763 29.28 -3.22 -13.50
N ASP A 764 30.52 -3.49 -13.83
CA ASP A 764 31.36 -2.55 -14.57
C ASP A 764 31.25 -2.72 -16.09
N PHE A 765 30.86 -3.91 -16.59
CA PHE A 765 30.72 -4.19 -18.04
C PHE A 765 29.64 -5.24 -18.28
N PHE A 766 28.79 -5.04 -19.31
CA PHE A 766 27.75 -5.98 -19.74
C PHE A 766 27.28 -5.79 -21.18
N ASP A 767 26.88 -6.86 -21.83
CA ASP A 767 26.25 -6.85 -23.16
C ASP A 767 24.78 -7.28 -23.02
N ILE A 768 23.87 -6.70 -23.80
CA ILE A 768 22.48 -7.09 -23.86
C ILE A 768 22.25 -7.81 -25.19
N GLU A 769 21.91 -9.11 -25.15
CA GLU A 769 21.53 -9.88 -26.32
C GLU A 769 20.00 -9.96 -26.42
N PHE A 770 19.44 -9.53 -27.55
CA PHE A 770 18.04 -9.74 -27.89
C PHE A 770 17.93 -10.94 -28.83
N ARG A 771 17.19 -11.96 -28.40
CA ARG A 771 16.91 -13.12 -29.26
C ARG A 771 15.47 -13.05 -29.78
N VAL A 772 15.29 -13.44 -31.02
CA VAL A 772 13.99 -13.63 -31.65
C VAL A 772 13.68 -15.10 -31.63
N ASP A 773 12.43 -15.48 -31.32
CA ASP A 773 11.98 -16.88 -31.46
C ASP A 773 12.48 -17.48 -32.81
N ASP A 774 13.07 -18.67 -32.75
CA ASP A 774 13.67 -19.40 -33.91
C ASP A 774 12.69 -19.74 -35.03
N VAL A 775 11.62 -19.01 -35.17
CA VAL A 775 10.58 -19.18 -36.19
C VAL A 775 10.57 -17.97 -37.11
N LEU A 776 11.66 -17.79 -37.82
CA LEU A 776 11.72 -17.02 -39.06
C LEU A 776 11.96 -17.94 -40.23
#